data_f1975848522a64792b83d2f8de9a1fbe
#
_entry.id   f1975848522a64792b83d2f8de9a1fbe
#
_cell.length_a   1.000
_cell.length_b   1.000
_cell.length_c   1.000
_cell.angle_alpha   90.00
_cell.angle_beta   90.00
_cell.angle_gamma   90.00
#
_symmetry.space_group_name_H-M   'P 1'
#
loop_
_entity.id
_entity.type
_entity.pdbx_description
1 polymer ?
#
loop_
_entity_poly.entity_id
_entity_poly.type
_entity_poly.pdbx_seq_one_letter_code
_entity_poly.pdbx_strand_id
1 'polypeptide(L)'
;MKYTLDYQKYAELARRVAAEGSVLLRNEEDTLPLRRGQRVSVFGRTQFEHYKSGTGSGGMVNAPYVTNIIDSLKEDGTIQVNEALEKVYREWLKEHPFDVGEGWAMEPWNQEEMPVDEELAVQAAEQSDAAIVVIGRTAGEDKDNSAAEGSYLLTALEEELLRNVCHAFEHTIVVLNVGNIIDMKWVDRYQPQAVLYIWQGGQEGGRACVDVLTGKVNPSGKLSDTIAEDIEDYPSTENFGDPVENFYTEDIYVGYRYFETFAKDKVKYPFGFGLSYTKFQTEILGFSVQGMAVTAVAKVTNVGGVSGRETVQLYLEAPQGKLGKPLRQLAAFAKTEELKPGETEELLLKTELTEYASYDDSGVTGHKSCYVLEEGDYIFYAGTDVRSAAEAGKATLTELRVVRMVTEAMAPVQEFKRLKPFFFEEKDHAIANWEDVPLRTIDLADRILKERPTQSEYAGDRGWKLADVSDGKITLEQFLTQLSDEDLICMTRGEGMCSPKVTPGTAAAFGGVTEELKKFGIPIACCSDGPSGIRMDCGTMAYALPNGTLLACTFDPELVEELYEMEGMELRKNKIDTLLGPGINIHRNPLNGRNFEYFSEDPYLTGIMAAAQLTGMGKYGVTGTIKHFACNNQEFKRHDANSIVSERALREIYLRGFEIAVKQGGAYSIMSTYGPVNGLWTAGNYDLLTTILRKEWGYQGIVMTDWWAKINEEGEPGSGRQTIPMVRAQNDIYMVVADAASNSAGDNTAEGLADGRLTRAQLTRNAANICGFLLRSVAMERFLDREEEECTELHNPISTEGAGDSGQVLARLELPEPKLLEDIDLPLEKLSTKKGTSAVYQLHFSRIGRYELVFRMSSTLGELAQLPISVFLNNTLQQTVTLNGTEGQTMERVVTLPIRQDGEKYMKLYFGESGIDMRRMFLRYVGKNDIESFRNE
;
A
#
# COMPACT_ATOMS: atom_id res chain seq x y z
N MET A 1 14.39 10.00 22.91
CA MET A 1 14.66 8.58 22.58
C MET A 1 15.99 8.46 21.86
N LYS A 2 16.85 7.47 22.24
CA LYS A 2 18.12 7.19 21.53
C LYS A 2 18.00 5.83 20.84
N TYR A 3 18.34 5.76 19.57
CA TYR A 3 18.24 4.52 18.78
C TYR A 3 19.31 4.47 17.68
N THR A 4 19.56 3.29 17.15
CA THR A 4 20.56 3.05 16.09
C THR A 4 19.90 2.46 14.87
N LEU A 5 19.93 3.19 13.76
CA LEU A 5 19.51 2.72 12.44
C LEU A 5 20.74 2.19 11.70
N ASP A 6 20.85 0.88 11.65
CA ASP A 6 21.93 0.19 10.93
C ASP A 6 21.42 -0.28 9.55
N TYR A 7 21.79 0.43 8.52
CA TYR A 7 21.35 0.14 7.14
C TYR A 7 21.87 -1.19 6.61
N GLN A 8 22.98 -1.73 7.13
CA GLN A 8 23.42 -3.07 6.76
C GLN A 8 22.46 -4.13 7.31
N LYS A 9 22.08 -4.03 8.59
CA LYS A 9 21.09 -4.93 9.18
C LYS A 9 19.74 -4.80 8.50
N TYR A 10 19.36 -3.58 8.13
CA TYR A 10 18.13 -3.33 7.38
C TYR A 10 18.14 -4.06 6.04
N ALA A 11 19.25 -3.97 5.29
CA ALA A 11 19.44 -4.68 4.03
C ALA A 11 19.41 -6.21 4.20
N GLU A 12 20.13 -6.73 5.21
CA GLU A 12 20.15 -8.17 5.52
C GLU A 12 18.75 -8.69 5.85
N LEU A 13 17.97 -7.93 6.65
CA LEU A 13 16.61 -8.30 7.03
C LEU A 13 15.64 -8.23 5.85
N ALA A 14 15.66 -7.14 5.06
CA ALA A 14 14.83 -7.02 3.87
C ALA A 14 15.14 -8.11 2.82
N ARG A 15 16.43 -8.44 2.63
CA ARG A 15 16.87 -9.55 1.79
C ARG A 15 16.32 -10.89 2.29
N ARG A 16 16.38 -11.15 3.59
CA ARG A 16 15.81 -12.35 4.21
C ARG A 16 14.30 -12.43 3.98
N VAL A 17 13.57 -11.33 4.23
CA VAL A 17 12.12 -11.26 4.00
C VAL A 17 11.78 -11.55 2.54
N ALA A 18 12.51 -10.95 1.60
CA ALA A 18 12.29 -11.16 0.17
C ALA A 18 12.57 -12.62 -0.25
N ALA A 19 13.58 -13.25 0.33
CA ALA A 19 13.90 -14.65 0.05
C ALA A 19 12.84 -15.60 0.65
N GLU A 20 12.42 -15.38 1.92
CA GLU A 20 11.42 -16.21 2.61
C GLU A 20 10.00 -16.01 2.07
N GLY A 21 9.68 -14.87 1.44
CA GLY A 21 8.42 -14.62 0.74
C GLY A 21 8.39 -15.09 -0.71
N SER A 22 9.54 -15.50 -1.27
CA SER A 22 9.59 -16.11 -2.60
C SER A 22 8.93 -17.49 -2.59
N VAL A 23 8.09 -17.77 -3.59
CA VAL A 23 7.28 -19.00 -3.65
C VAL A 23 7.79 -19.91 -4.76
N LEU A 24 8.24 -21.11 -4.40
CA LEU A 24 8.62 -22.15 -5.35
C LEU A 24 7.38 -22.92 -5.79
N LEU A 25 6.98 -22.77 -7.06
CA LEU A 25 5.77 -23.38 -7.60
C LEU A 25 6.01 -24.74 -8.27
N ARG A 26 7.21 -24.95 -8.77
CA ARG A 26 7.61 -26.19 -9.43
C ARG A 26 9.10 -26.43 -9.23
N ASN A 27 9.52 -27.68 -9.00
CA ASN A 27 10.91 -28.10 -8.93
C ASN A 27 11.02 -29.57 -9.26
N GLU A 28 11.20 -29.89 -10.54
CA GLU A 28 11.37 -31.26 -11.02
C GLU A 28 12.85 -31.62 -11.09
N GLU A 29 13.15 -32.90 -10.88
CA GLU A 29 14.51 -33.47 -11.01
C GLU A 29 15.57 -32.78 -10.14
N ASP A 30 15.15 -32.19 -9.00
CA ASP A 30 16.03 -31.41 -8.13
C ASP A 30 16.84 -30.34 -8.89
N THR A 31 16.19 -29.66 -9.84
CA THR A 31 16.78 -28.60 -10.67
C THR A 31 17.25 -27.43 -9.82
N LEU A 32 16.51 -27.09 -8.79
CA LEU A 32 16.89 -26.17 -7.74
C LEU A 32 17.12 -26.90 -6.42
N PRO A 33 18.06 -26.47 -5.56
CA PRO A 33 18.96 -25.34 -5.77
C PRO A 33 20.07 -25.63 -6.78
N LEU A 34 20.58 -24.57 -7.42
CA LEU A 34 21.74 -24.64 -8.31
C LEU A 34 22.98 -25.15 -7.56
N ARG A 35 23.73 -26.04 -8.18
CA ARG A 35 24.91 -26.65 -7.57
C ARG A 35 26.13 -25.76 -7.77
N ARG A 36 26.95 -25.66 -6.76
CA ARG A 36 28.21 -24.92 -6.82
C ARG A 36 29.05 -25.32 -8.03
N GLY A 37 29.47 -24.32 -8.80
CA GLY A 37 30.30 -24.48 -10.02
C GLY A 37 29.49 -24.72 -11.28
N GLN A 38 28.19 -24.91 -11.24
CA GLN A 38 27.36 -24.93 -12.44
C GLN A 38 27.47 -23.61 -13.19
N ARG A 39 27.37 -23.69 -14.50
CA ARG A 39 27.28 -22.55 -15.39
C ARG A 39 25.83 -22.39 -15.84
N VAL A 40 25.34 -21.17 -15.75
CA VAL A 40 23.99 -20.82 -16.17
C VAL A 40 23.97 -19.80 -17.28
N SER A 41 23.05 -19.97 -18.22
CA SER A 41 22.66 -18.95 -19.18
C SER A 41 21.43 -18.23 -18.67
N VAL A 42 21.51 -16.91 -18.49
CA VAL A 42 20.39 -16.10 -18.00
C VAL A 42 19.77 -15.35 -19.16
N PHE A 43 18.47 -15.55 -19.35
CA PHE A 43 17.64 -14.96 -20.39
C PHE A 43 16.60 -14.01 -19.78
N GLY A 44 16.09 -13.09 -20.59
CA GLY A 44 15.13 -12.08 -20.18
C GLY A 44 15.82 -10.78 -19.74
N ARG A 45 15.37 -9.64 -20.27
CA ARG A 45 15.96 -8.33 -19.96
C ARG A 45 15.88 -7.98 -18.48
N THR A 46 14.85 -8.49 -17.77
CA THR A 46 14.60 -8.23 -16.34
C THR A 46 15.72 -8.78 -15.45
N GLN A 47 16.62 -9.63 -15.96
CA GLN A 47 17.84 -10.00 -15.25
C GLN A 47 18.71 -8.80 -14.88
N PHE A 48 18.65 -7.70 -15.66
CA PHE A 48 19.41 -6.45 -15.46
C PHE A 48 18.54 -5.36 -14.82
N GLU A 49 17.28 -5.31 -15.22
CA GLU A 49 16.34 -4.24 -14.91
C GLU A 49 15.26 -4.76 -13.95
N HIS A 50 15.69 -5.06 -12.72
CA HIS A 50 14.83 -5.67 -11.69
C HIS A 50 13.73 -4.73 -11.23
N TYR A 51 12.49 -5.20 -11.27
CA TYR A 51 11.34 -4.50 -10.69
C TYR A 51 11.37 -4.61 -9.16
N LYS A 52 11.85 -3.55 -8.50
CA LYS A 52 11.91 -3.50 -7.03
C LYS A 52 10.54 -3.36 -6.38
N SER A 53 9.60 -2.69 -7.07
CA SER A 53 8.25 -2.38 -6.60
C SER A 53 7.38 -1.96 -7.79
N GLY A 54 6.07 -1.79 -7.56
CA GLY A 54 5.18 -1.15 -8.52
C GLY A 54 5.36 0.36 -8.60
N THR A 55 4.53 1.00 -9.41
CA THR A 55 4.50 2.45 -9.64
C THR A 55 3.41 3.13 -8.80
N GLY A 56 3.44 4.44 -8.70
CA GLY A 56 2.48 5.21 -7.92
C GLY A 56 2.89 5.42 -6.46
N SER A 57 1.94 5.83 -5.63
CA SER A 57 2.17 6.15 -4.21
C SER A 57 2.68 4.96 -3.40
N GLY A 58 2.32 3.74 -3.82
CA GLY A 58 2.70 2.49 -3.15
C GLY A 58 4.13 2.04 -3.40
N GLY A 59 4.85 2.56 -4.41
CA GLY A 59 6.09 1.94 -4.83
C GLY A 59 7.21 2.82 -5.34
N MET A 60 7.01 4.11 -5.59
CA MET A 60 8.01 5.01 -6.19
C MET A 60 9.04 5.55 -5.18
N VAL A 61 9.68 4.67 -4.43
CA VAL A 61 10.73 5.02 -3.48
C VAL A 61 12.03 5.36 -4.22
N ASN A 62 12.68 6.47 -3.86
CA ASN A 62 14.01 6.81 -4.34
C ASN A 62 15.06 5.99 -3.59
N ALA A 63 15.31 4.76 -4.05
CA ALA A 63 16.26 3.87 -3.41
C ALA A 63 17.71 4.25 -3.74
N PRO A 64 18.67 4.12 -2.79
CA PRO A 64 20.07 4.41 -3.03
C PRO A 64 20.72 3.44 -4.02
N TYR A 65 20.19 2.24 -4.16
CA TYR A 65 20.57 1.22 -5.13
C TYR A 65 19.43 0.23 -5.31
N VAL A 66 19.49 -0.55 -6.38
CA VAL A 66 18.62 -1.71 -6.61
C VAL A 66 19.50 -2.84 -7.11
N THR A 67 19.41 -4.01 -6.45
CA THR A 67 20.16 -5.20 -6.90
C THR A 67 19.39 -5.89 -8.02
N ASN A 68 20.13 -6.47 -8.97
CA ASN A 68 19.57 -7.27 -10.05
C ASN A 68 20.11 -8.71 -10.02
N ILE A 69 19.50 -9.62 -10.77
CA ILE A 69 19.79 -11.04 -10.68
C ILE A 69 21.20 -11.36 -11.23
N ILE A 70 21.55 -10.81 -12.39
CA ILE A 70 22.83 -11.17 -13.08
C ILE A 70 24.05 -10.70 -12.29
N ASP A 71 24.04 -9.47 -11.79
CA ASP A 71 25.14 -8.93 -11.01
C ASP A 71 25.22 -9.60 -9.63
N SER A 72 24.07 -9.96 -9.03
CA SER A 72 24.01 -10.72 -7.77
C SER A 72 24.53 -12.14 -7.91
N LEU A 73 24.32 -12.85 -9.04
CA LEU A 73 24.92 -14.14 -9.33
C LEU A 73 26.45 -14.05 -9.41
N LYS A 74 26.97 -12.99 -10.04
CA LYS A 74 28.41 -12.74 -10.12
C LYS A 74 29.01 -12.37 -8.76
N GLU A 75 28.30 -11.57 -7.96
CA GLU A 75 28.69 -11.22 -6.60
C GLU A 75 28.74 -12.45 -5.70
N ASP A 76 27.75 -13.34 -5.81
CA ASP A 76 27.73 -14.61 -5.08
C ASP A 76 28.92 -15.51 -5.41
N GLY A 77 29.29 -15.60 -6.67
CA GLY A 77 30.45 -16.30 -7.17
C GLY A 77 30.44 -17.83 -7.03
N THR A 78 29.35 -18.44 -6.54
CA THR A 78 29.23 -19.92 -6.46
C THR A 78 28.77 -20.52 -7.78
N ILE A 79 28.05 -19.75 -8.59
CA ILE A 79 27.50 -20.10 -9.90
C ILE A 79 28.27 -19.32 -10.97
N GLN A 80 28.59 -19.97 -12.08
CA GLN A 80 29.21 -19.32 -13.23
C GLN A 80 28.12 -18.81 -14.18
N VAL A 81 28.31 -17.60 -14.70
CA VAL A 81 27.36 -16.99 -15.67
C VAL A 81 27.95 -17.16 -17.07
N ASN A 82 27.10 -17.42 -18.07
CA ASN A 82 27.48 -17.38 -19.48
C ASN A 82 27.69 -15.92 -19.92
N GLU A 83 28.94 -15.43 -19.86
CA GLU A 83 29.28 -14.05 -20.20
C GLU A 83 29.06 -13.71 -21.69
N ALA A 84 29.08 -14.73 -22.57
CA ALA A 84 28.83 -14.52 -23.99
C ALA A 84 27.37 -14.09 -24.22
N LEU A 85 26.42 -14.80 -23.62
CA LEU A 85 24.99 -14.44 -23.68
C LEU A 85 24.72 -13.11 -22.98
N GLU A 86 25.31 -12.89 -21.80
CA GLU A 86 25.21 -11.60 -21.10
C GLU A 86 25.64 -10.44 -22.00
N LYS A 87 26.72 -10.57 -22.72
CA LYS A 87 27.21 -9.55 -23.65
C LYS A 87 26.18 -9.26 -24.75
N VAL A 88 25.55 -10.30 -25.32
CA VAL A 88 24.50 -10.13 -26.34
C VAL A 88 23.36 -9.27 -25.79
N TYR A 89 22.86 -9.57 -24.59
CA TYR A 89 21.81 -8.77 -23.94
C TYR A 89 22.25 -7.34 -23.67
N ARG A 90 23.45 -7.13 -23.12
CA ARG A 90 23.96 -5.78 -22.82
C ARG A 90 24.15 -4.92 -24.07
N GLU A 91 24.51 -5.51 -25.22
CA GLU A 91 24.56 -4.77 -26.48
C GLU A 91 23.17 -4.43 -27.00
N TRP A 92 22.24 -5.37 -26.93
CA TRP A 92 20.86 -5.15 -27.36
C TRP A 92 20.16 -4.05 -26.52
N LEU A 93 20.35 -4.05 -25.20
CA LEU A 93 19.78 -3.05 -24.28
C LEU A 93 20.24 -1.61 -24.55
N LYS A 94 21.37 -1.41 -25.21
CA LYS A 94 21.83 -0.05 -25.58
C LYS A 94 20.90 0.62 -26.62
N GLU A 95 20.31 -0.17 -27.49
CA GLU A 95 19.37 0.28 -28.52
C GLU A 95 17.92 0.18 -28.05
N HIS A 96 17.66 -0.59 -26.97
CA HIS A 96 16.33 -0.82 -26.38
C HIS A 96 16.33 -0.43 -24.89
N PRO A 97 16.47 0.87 -24.56
CA PRO A 97 16.52 1.32 -23.19
C PRO A 97 15.21 1.03 -22.45
N PHE A 98 15.28 0.98 -21.12
CA PHE A 98 14.10 0.84 -20.27
C PHE A 98 13.12 2.00 -20.50
N ASP A 99 11.87 1.68 -20.82
CA ASP A 99 10.80 2.66 -20.95
C ASP A 99 10.22 2.97 -19.57
N VAL A 100 10.47 4.17 -19.08
CA VAL A 100 9.95 4.67 -17.81
C VAL A 100 8.53 5.21 -17.92
N GLY A 101 7.96 5.21 -19.12
CA GLY A 101 6.67 5.83 -19.42
C GLY A 101 6.71 7.36 -19.44
N GLU A 102 5.64 7.96 -19.88
CA GLU A 102 5.46 9.42 -19.88
C GLU A 102 4.37 9.83 -18.88
N GLY A 103 4.77 10.21 -17.66
CA GLY A 103 3.88 10.72 -16.63
C GLY A 103 3.75 9.83 -15.39
N TRP A 104 2.87 10.26 -14.51
CA TRP A 104 2.59 9.60 -13.24
C TRP A 104 2.13 8.15 -13.43
N ALA A 105 2.85 7.20 -12.82
CA ALA A 105 2.54 5.78 -12.82
C ALA A 105 2.34 5.17 -14.24
N MET A 106 2.88 5.78 -15.29
CA MET A 106 2.64 5.38 -16.69
C MET A 106 3.69 4.43 -17.26
N GLU A 107 4.60 3.89 -16.45
CA GLU A 107 5.50 2.82 -16.86
C GLU A 107 4.70 1.65 -17.48
N PRO A 108 5.08 1.14 -18.66
CA PRO A 108 4.36 0.03 -19.28
C PRO A 108 4.44 -1.24 -18.42
N TRP A 109 3.40 -2.09 -18.48
CA TRP A 109 3.32 -3.32 -17.68
C TRP A 109 4.53 -4.23 -17.86
N ASN A 110 5.03 -4.34 -19.10
CA ASN A 110 6.27 -5.03 -19.46
C ASN A 110 7.16 -4.13 -20.31
N GLN A 111 8.42 -4.48 -20.39
CA GLN A 111 9.38 -3.91 -21.31
C GLN A 111 9.50 -4.81 -22.56
N GLU A 112 9.91 -4.26 -23.70
CA GLU A 112 10.20 -5.03 -24.91
C GLU A 112 11.25 -6.08 -24.60
N GLU A 113 10.99 -7.37 -24.91
CA GLU A 113 11.94 -8.45 -24.69
C GLU A 113 12.82 -8.67 -25.91
N MET A 114 14.09 -9.07 -25.67
CA MET A 114 15.02 -9.44 -26.73
C MET A 114 14.57 -10.71 -27.46
N PRO A 115 14.48 -10.72 -28.80
CA PRO A 115 14.20 -11.95 -29.55
C PRO A 115 15.29 -13.00 -29.30
N VAL A 116 14.90 -14.22 -28.94
CA VAL A 116 15.78 -15.36 -28.76
C VAL A 116 15.35 -16.48 -29.69
N ASP A 117 16.06 -16.65 -30.80
CA ASP A 117 15.79 -17.72 -31.73
C ASP A 117 16.37 -19.08 -31.26
N GLU A 118 16.03 -20.15 -31.98
CA GLU A 118 16.48 -21.51 -31.67
C GLU A 118 18.03 -21.63 -31.72
N GLU A 119 18.68 -20.92 -32.64
CA GLU A 119 20.13 -20.98 -32.78
C GLU A 119 20.85 -20.40 -31.57
N LEU A 120 20.42 -19.24 -31.08
CA LEU A 120 20.98 -18.60 -29.88
C LEU A 120 20.70 -19.45 -28.61
N ALA A 121 19.51 -20.04 -28.49
CA ALA A 121 19.17 -20.91 -27.36
C ALA A 121 20.04 -22.17 -27.35
N VAL A 122 20.26 -22.83 -28.50
CA VAL A 122 21.16 -24.01 -28.64
C VAL A 122 22.61 -23.66 -28.35
N GLN A 123 23.11 -22.55 -28.89
CA GLN A 123 24.49 -22.08 -28.61
C GLN A 123 24.70 -21.80 -27.12
N ALA A 124 23.72 -21.26 -26.45
CA ALA A 124 23.77 -21.01 -25.01
C ALA A 124 23.75 -22.35 -24.21
N ALA A 125 22.95 -23.34 -24.64
CA ALA A 125 22.86 -24.65 -24.02
C ALA A 125 24.16 -25.45 -24.14
N GLU A 126 24.90 -25.31 -25.24
CA GLU A 126 26.23 -25.93 -25.39
C GLU A 126 27.25 -25.38 -24.40
N GLN A 127 27.01 -24.20 -23.81
CA GLN A 127 27.91 -23.49 -22.91
C GLN A 127 27.49 -23.50 -21.45
N SER A 128 26.35 -24.08 -21.12
CA SER A 128 25.78 -23.98 -19.77
C SER A 128 25.03 -25.24 -19.37
N ASP A 129 25.03 -25.49 -18.06
CA ASP A 129 24.36 -26.66 -17.44
C ASP A 129 22.85 -26.44 -17.26
N ALA A 130 22.41 -25.17 -17.17
CA ALA A 130 21.00 -24.80 -16.96
C ALA A 130 20.72 -23.41 -17.53
N ALA A 131 19.43 -23.16 -17.82
CA ALA A 131 18.93 -21.84 -18.16
C ALA A 131 18.12 -21.23 -17.00
N ILE A 132 18.24 -19.92 -16.83
CA ILE A 132 17.35 -19.10 -16.02
C ILE A 132 16.64 -18.13 -16.96
N VAL A 133 15.30 -18.15 -17.00
CA VAL A 133 14.49 -17.20 -17.77
C VAL A 133 13.79 -16.27 -16.80
N VAL A 134 14.04 -14.97 -16.89
CA VAL A 134 13.44 -13.98 -16.00
C VAL A 134 12.32 -13.24 -16.72
N ILE A 135 11.10 -13.38 -16.25
CA ILE A 135 9.91 -12.67 -16.74
C ILE A 135 9.58 -11.55 -15.76
N GLY A 136 9.41 -10.34 -16.27
CA GLY A 136 9.15 -9.16 -15.45
C GLY A 136 7.84 -8.46 -15.79
N ARG A 137 7.15 -7.97 -14.76
CA ARG A 137 6.00 -7.08 -14.87
C ARG A 137 6.06 -6.04 -13.76
N THR A 138 5.81 -4.78 -14.12
CA THR A 138 5.48 -3.78 -13.10
C THR A 138 4.06 -4.01 -12.57
N ALA A 139 3.66 -3.19 -11.63
CA ALA A 139 2.29 -3.06 -11.14
C ALA A 139 2.09 -1.57 -10.84
N GLY A 140 0.87 -1.11 -10.57
CA GLY A 140 0.78 0.31 -10.30
C GLY A 140 -0.60 0.86 -10.07
N GLU A 141 -0.56 2.11 -9.67
CA GLU A 141 -1.70 2.98 -9.38
C GLU A 141 -2.24 3.62 -10.67
N ASP A 142 -3.51 4.05 -10.66
CA ASP A 142 -4.27 4.69 -11.74
C ASP A 142 -4.54 3.82 -12.97
N LYS A 143 -4.11 2.59 -12.99
CA LYS A 143 -4.37 1.66 -14.09
C LYS A 143 -4.50 0.23 -13.59
N ASP A 144 -5.39 -0.53 -14.20
CA ASP A 144 -5.53 -1.96 -13.96
C ASP A 144 -4.78 -2.77 -15.02
N ASN A 145 -4.36 -3.98 -14.66
CA ASN A 145 -3.94 -4.99 -15.60
C ASN A 145 -5.11 -5.37 -16.52
N SER A 146 -4.79 -6.02 -17.62
CA SER A 146 -5.78 -6.55 -18.58
C SER A 146 -5.42 -7.96 -18.98
N ALA A 147 -6.42 -8.72 -19.42
CA ALA A 147 -6.23 -10.06 -19.99
C ALA A 147 -5.60 -9.97 -21.41
N ALA A 148 -4.45 -9.28 -21.50
CA ALA A 148 -3.74 -9.00 -22.75
C ALA A 148 -2.25 -9.35 -22.64
N GLU A 149 -1.59 -9.47 -23.81
CA GLU A 149 -0.14 -9.68 -23.90
C GLU A 149 0.63 -8.56 -23.19
N GLY A 150 1.67 -8.94 -22.46
CA GLY A 150 2.53 -8.02 -21.72
C GLY A 150 1.95 -7.47 -20.42
N SER A 151 0.67 -7.77 -20.12
CA SER A 151 0.02 -7.53 -18.84
C SER A 151 -0.20 -8.86 -18.13
N TYR A 152 -1.40 -9.41 -18.14
CA TYR A 152 -1.70 -10.72 -17.53
C TYR A 152 -1.13 -11.89 -18.37
N LEU A 153 -1.16 -11.80 -19.70
CA LEU A 153 -0.61 -12.82 -20.59
C LEU A 153 0.85 -12.53 -20.96
N LEU A 154 1.58 -13.58 -21.31
CA LEU A 154 2.92 -13.43 -21.91
C LEU A 154 2.82 -12.75 -23.28
N THR A 155 3.87 -12.01 -23.65
CA THR A 155 4.02 -11.47 -25.01
C THR A 155 4.43 -12.59 -25.98
N ALA A 156 4.26 -12.36 -27.26
CA ALA A 156 4.71 -13.29 -28.30
C ALA A 156 6.23 -13.58 -28.20
N LEU A 157 7.06 -12.59 -27.86
CA LEU A 157 8.50 -12.74 -27.66
C LEU A 157 8.85 -13.57 -26.43
N GLU A 158 8.12 -13.40 -25.33
CA GLU A 158 8.29 -14.21 -24.12
C GLU A 158 7.86 -15.67 -24.35
N GLU A 159 6.77 -15.90 -25.08
CA GLU A 159 6.32 -17.24 -25.49
C GLU A 159 7.38 -17.92 -26.41
N GLU A 160 7.98 -17.17 -27.33
CA GLU A 160 9.05 -17.66 -28.18
C GLU A 160 10.31 -17.97 -27.41
N LEU A 161 10.72 -17.08 -26.49
CA LEU A 161 11.84 -17.26 -25.58
C LEU A 161 11.68 -18.56 -24.77
N LEU A 162 10.55 -18.72 -24.08
CA LEU A 162 10.28 -19.93 -23.28
C LEU A 162 10.29 -21.20 -24.12
N ARG A 163 9.65 -21.17 -25.31
CA ARG A 163 9.61 -22.32 -26.23
C ARG A 163 11.03 -22.75 -26.61
N ASN A 164 11.86 -21.80 -27.07
CA ASN A 164 13.18 -22.10 -27.59
C ASN A 164 14.14 -22.51 -26.48
N VAL A 165 14.10 -21.86 -25.33
CA VAL A 165 14.97 -22.19 -24.19
C VAL A 165 14.57 -23.52 -23.55
N CYS A 166 13.28 -23.78 -23.28
CA CYS A 166 12.83 -25.06 -22.73
C CYS A 166 13.09 -26.25 -23.69
N HIS A 167 13.17 -26.00 -25.02
CA HIS A 167 13.52 -27.02 -25.97
C HIS A 167 15.04 -27.31 -26.02
N ALA A 168 15.85 -26.27 -25.82
CA ALA A 168 17.31 -26.37 -25.94
C ALA A 168 17.99 -26.89 -24.66
N PHE A 169 17.43 -26.59 -23.48
CA PHE A 169 18.00 -26.93 -22.19
C PHE A 169 17.25 -28.08 -21.50
N GLU A 170 17.99 -28.99 -20.87
CA GLU A 170 17.46 -30.07 -20.02
C GLU A 170 16.89 -29.48 -18.70
N HIS A 171 17.54 -28.44 -18.17
CA HIS A 171 17.13 -27.76 -16.94
C HIS A 171 16.86 -26.28 -17.22
N THR A 172 15.58 -25.92 -17.23
CA THR A 172 15.10 -24.53 -17.35
C THR A 172 14.40 -24.09 -16.09
N ILE A 173 14.84 -22.98 -15.53
CA ILE A 173 14.29 -22.33 -14.34
C ILE A 173 13.62 -21.03 -14.80
N VAL A 174 12.35 -20.85 -14.51
CA VAL A 174 11.66 -19.57 -14.77
C VAL A 174 11.50 -18.80 -13.46
N VAL A 175 11.99 -17.56 -13.47
CA VAL A 175 11.89 -16.63 -12.33
C VAL A 175 10.88 -15.53 -12.70
N LEU A 176 9.88 -15.34 -11.86
CA LEU A 176 8.83 -14.35 -12.04
C LEU A 176 9.05 -13.15 -11.11
N ASN A 177 9.58 -12.04 -11.66
CA ASN A 177 9.69 -10.75 -10.98
C ASN A 177 8.46 -9.90 -11.36
N VAL A 178 7.33 -10.23 -10.77
CA VAL A 178 6.01 -9.72 -11.15
C VAL A 178 5.26 -9.25 -9.91
N GLY A 179 4.64 -8.07 -9.98
CA GLY A 179 3.93 -7.49 -8.84
C GLY A 179 2.58 -8.14 -8.53
N ASN A 180 1.90 -8.66 -9.56
CA ASN A 180 0.59 -9.29 -9.47
C ASN A 180 0.66 -10.74 -9.97
N ILE A 181 -0.46 -11.49 -9.87
CA ILE A 181 -0.60 -12.79 -10.53
C ILE A 181 -0.70 -12.59 -12.05
N ILE A 182 -0.04 -13.48 -12.81
CA ILE A 182 -0.14 -13.57 -14.28
C ILE A 182 -0.64 -14.95 -14.70
N ASP A 183 -1.04 -15.10 -15.97
CA ASP A 183 -1.40 -16.39 -16.55
C ASP A 183 -0.27 -17.41 -16.40
N MET A 184 -0.62 -18.62 -15.99
CA MET A 184 0.35 -19.70 -15.77
C MET A 184 0.15 -20.91 -16.70
N LYS A 185 -0.66 -20.79 -17.78
CA LYS A 185 -0.90 -21.88 -18.74
C LYS A 185 0.36 -22.28 -19.50
N TRP A 186 1.32 -21.37 -19.63
CA TRP A 186 2.61 -21.63 -20.26
C TRP A 186 3.44 -22.67 -19.52
N VAL A 187 3.24 -22.86 -18.20
CA VAL A 187 3.94 -23.89 -17.40
C VAL A 187 3.65 -25.28 -17.94
N ASP A 188 2.39 -25.58 -18.28
CA ASP A 188 2.03 -26.87 -18.88
C ASP A 188 2.46 -27.00 -20.32
N ARG A 189 2.49 -25.87 -21.04
CA ARG A 189 2.85 -25.84 -22.45
C ARG A 189 4.34 -26.08 -22.68
N TYR A 190 5.21 -25.43 -21.91
CA TYR A 190 6.67 -25.47 -22.09
C TYR A 190 7.39 -26.32 -21.06
N GLN A 191 6.73 -26.68 -19.97
CA GLN A 191 7.20 -27.58 -18.89
C GLN A 191 8.62 -27.26 -18.38
N PRO A 192 8.89 -26.02 -17.94
CA PRO A 192 10.16 -25.73 -17.29
C PRO A 192 10.32 -26.58 -16.04
N GLN A 193 11.54 -27.01 -15.72
CA GLN A 193 11.80 -27.87 -14.58
C GLN A 193 11.57 -27.18 -13.24
N ALA A 194 11.80 -25.85 -13.17
CA ALA A 194 11.51 -25.08 -11.97
C ALA A 194 10.82 -23.76 -12.30
N VAL A 195 9.91 -23.34 -11.40
CA VAL A 195 9.24 -22.03 -11.46
C VAL A 195 9.28 -21.40 -10.08
N LEU A 196 9.89 -20.21 -10.01
CA LEU A 196 10.07 -19.44 -8.78
C LEU A 196 9.41 -18.06 -8.91
N TYR A 197 8.43 -17.76 -8.06
CA TYR A 197 7.76 -16.47 -7.97
C TYR A 197 8.46 -15.61 -6.91
N ILE A 198 9.19 -14.58 -7.32
CA ILE A 198 9.94 -13.70 -6.41
C ILE A 198 9.25 -12.36 -6.14
N TRP A 199 8.10 -12.14 -6.72
CA TRP A 199 7.32 -10.89 -6.60
C TRP A 199 8.18 -9.66 -6.88
N GLN A 200 8.05 -8.61 -6.06
CA GLN A 200 8.86 -7.39 -6.09
C GLN A 200 9.53 -7.20 -4.73
N GLY A 201 10.79 -7.57 -4.66
CA GLY A 201 11.52 -7.76 -3.41
C GLY A 201 12.21 -6.50 -2.83
N GLY A 202 11.81 -5.29 -3.25
CA GLY A 202 12.49 -4.07 -2.83
C GLY A 202 13.90 -3.95 -3.42
N GLN A 203 14.74 -3.12 -2.80
CA GLN A 203 16.09 -2.89 -3.33
C GLN A 203 17.03 -4.09 -3.22
N GLU A 204 16.75 -5.07 -2.36
CA GLU A 204 17.53 -6.31 -2.18
C GLU A 204 16.97 -7.51 -2.97
N GLY A 205 15.92 -7.32 -3.77
CA GLY A 205 15.21 -8.40 -4.47
C GLY A 205 16.10 -9.27 -5.36
N GLY A 206 17.06 -8.69 -6.05
CA GLY A 206 18.00 -9.46 -6.89
C GLY A 206 18.91 -10.40 -6.08
N ARG A 207 19.47 -9.92 -4.97
CA ARG A 207 20.27 -10.74 -4.05
C ARG A 207 19.44 -11.81 -3.36
N ALA A 208 18.23 -11.47 -2.93
CA ALA A 208 17.29 -12.41 -2.32
C ALA A 208 16.93 -13.57 -3.28
N CYS A 209 16.67 -13.26 -4.55
CA CYS A 209 16.44 -14.25 -5.58
C CYS A 209 17.65 -15.23 -5.71
N VAL A 210 18.86 -14.69 -5.75
CA VAL A 210 20.08 -15.51 -5.84
C VAL A 210 20.27 -16.39 -4.60
N ASP A 211 19.94 -15.91 -3.41
CA ASP A 211 19.99 -16.75 -2.20
C ASP A 211 19.06 -17.96 -2.28
N VAL A 212 17.89 -17.78 -2.87
CA VAL A 212 16.97 -18.90 -3.12
C VAL A 212 17.51 -19.79 -4.22
N LEU A 213 17.91 -19.26 -5.37
CA LEU A 213 18.44 -20.05 -6.50
C LEU A 213 19.63 -20.92 -6.11
N THR A 214 20.51 -20.42 -5.23
CA THR A 214 21.74 -21.12 -4.79
C THR A 214 21.55 -22.00 -3.55
N GLY A 215 20.35 -21.96 -2.95
CA GLY A 215 20.05 -22.72 -1.74
C GLY A 215 20.67 -22.16 -0.46
N LYS A 216 21.18 -20.93 -0.46
CA LYS A 216 21.56 -20.23 0.78
C LYS A 216 20.35 -20.04 1.68
N VAL A 217 19.20 -19.76 1.07
CA VAL A 217 17.90 -19.76 1.72
C VAL A 217 17.02 -20.82 1.06
N ASN A 218 16.48 -21.71 1.84
CA ASN A 218 15.49 -22.68 1.37
C ASN A 218 14.15 -21.94 1.25
N PRO A 219 13.47 -21.95 0.08
CA PRO A 219 12.18 -21.30 -0.07
C PRO A 219 11.16 -21.83 0.92
N SER A 220 10.46 -20.94 1.58
CA SER A 220 9.42 -21.23 2.58
C SER A 220 8.17 -20.38 2.38
N GLY A 221 8.15 -19.58 1.32
CA GLY A 221 7.02 -18.75 0.95
C GLY A 221 5.81 -19.58 0.53
N LYS A 222 4.62 -19.08 0.85
CA LYS A 222 3.34 -19.65 0.52
C LYS A 222 2.50 -18.65 -0.25
N LEU A 223 1.76 -19.07 -1.28
CA LEU A 223 0.88 -18.20 -2.02
C LEU A 223 -0.17 -17.54 -1.11
N SER A 224 -0.23 -16.23 -1.14
CA SER A 224 -1.28 -15.44 -0.49
C SER A 224 -2.59 -15.40 -1.27
N ASP A 225 -2.60 -16.00 -2.47
CA ASP A 225 -3.68 -15.96 -3.43
C ASP A 225 -3.79 -17.27 -4.19
N THR A 226 -5.01 -17.59 -4.63
CA THR A 226 -5.27 -18.70 -5.55
C THR A 226 -4.88 -18.30 -6.97
N ILE A 227 -4.12 -19.12 -7.67
CA ILE A 227 -3.86 -18.97 -9.10
C ILE A 227 -4.79 -19.91 -9.87
N ALA A 228 -5.74 -19.35 -10.59
CA ALA A 228 -6.68 -20.14 -11.39
C ALA A 228 -6.08 -20.61 -12.73
N GLU A 229 -6.74 -21.55 -13.39
CA GLU A 229 -6.37 -22.00 -14.73
C GLU A 229 -6.59 -20.91 -15.80
N ASP A 230 -7.60 -20.06 -15.61
CA ASP A 230 -7.92 -18.95 -16.51
C ASP A 230 -8.40 -17.74 -15.73
N ILE A 231 -8.20 -16.53 -16.29
CA ILE A 231 -8.73 -15.29 -15.71
C ILE A 231 -10.26 -15.30 -15.62
N GLU A 232 -10.91 -15.96 -16.58
CA GLU A 232 -12.36 -16.10 -16.60
C GLU A 232 -12.91 -17.02 -15.51
N ASP A 233 -12.07 -17.79 -14.85
CA ASP A 233 -12.47 -18.67 -13.74
C ASP A 233 -12.63 -17.89 -12.41
N TYR A 234 -12.12 -16.66 -12.31
CA TYR A 234 -12.35 -15.83 -11.14
C TYR A 234 -13.77 -15.24 -11.13
N PRO A 235 -14.53 -15.41 -10.04
CA PRO A 235 -15.95 -15.02 -10.00
C PRO A 235 -16.18 -13.50 -10.13
N SER A 236 -15.15 -12.70 -9.90
CA SER A 236 -15.21 -11.25 -10.01
C SER A 236 -14.95 -10.71 -11.42
N THR A 237 -14.42 -11.51 -12.34
CA THR A 237 -13.96 -11.06 -13.67
C THR A 237 -15.09 -10.45 -14.50
N GLU A 238 -16.29 -11.02 -14.44
CA GLU A 238 -17.45 -10.50 -15.19
C GLU A 238 -17.82 -9.06 -14.82
N ASN A 239 -17.60 -8.66 -13.57
CA ASN A 239 -17.96 -7.35 -13.03
C ASN A 239 -16.75 -6.40 -12.85
N PHE A 240 -15.53 -6.89 -13.05
CA PHE A 240 -14.32 -6.10 -12.85
C PHE A 240 -14.10 -5.10 -14.00
N GLY A 241 -13.70 -3.87 -13.66
CA GLY A 241 -13.34 -2.85 -14.66
C GLY A 241 -14.54 -2.07 -15.22
N ASP A 242 -15.74 -2.21 -14.66
CA ASP A 242 -16.87 -1.37 -15.07
C ASP A 242 -16.61 0.10 -14.62
N PRO A 243 -16.80 1.09 -15.52
CA PRO A 243 -16.51 2.50 -15.25
C PRO A 243 -17.50 3.19 -14.31
N VAL A 244 -18.67 2.60 -14.07
CA VAL A 244 -19.79 3.22 -13.34
C VAL A 244 -20.19 2.42 -12.12
N GLU A 245 -20.41 1.11 -12.29
CA GLU A 245 -20.98 0.24 -11.27
C GLU A 245 -20.26 -1.10 -11.21
N ASN A 246 -19.54 -1.36 -10.14
CA ASN A 246 -18.87 -2.62 -9.92
C ASN A 246 -19.64 -3.46 -8.91
N PHE A 247 -20.38 -4.47 -9.38
CA PHE A 247 -21.18 -5.36 -8.54
C PHE A 247 -20.32 -6.48 -7.94
N TYR A 248 -20.37 -6.64 -6.63
CA TYR A 248 -19.68 -7.69 -5.89
C TYR A 248 -20.58 -8.91 -5.73
N THR A 249 -20.93 -9.52 -6.88
CA THR A 249 -21.92 -10.62 -6.94
C THR A 249 -21.40 -11.92 -6.33
N GLU A 250 -20.09 -12.11 -6.28
CA GLU A 250 -19.45 -13.22 -5.61
C GLU A 250 -19.60 -13.19 -4.09
N ASP A 251 -19.99 -12.04 -3.52
CA ASP A 251 -20.27 -11.83 -2.10
C ASP A 251 -19.06 -12.23 -1.21
N ILE A 252 -19.24 -13.17 -0.29
CA ILE A 252 -18.18 -13.65 0.61
C ILE A 252 -17.24 -14.67 -0.05
N TYR A 253 -17.51 -15.07 -1.30
CA TYR A 253 -16.77 -16.09 -2.00
C TYR A 253 -15.67 -15.48 -2.89
N VAL A 254 -14.63 -14.95 -2.25
CA VAL A 254 -13.44 -14.37 -2.89
C VAL A 254 -12.28 -15.36 -2.83
N GLY A 255 -11.51 -15.49 -3.91
CA GLY A 255 -10.33 -16.33 -3.95
C GLY A 255 -10.61 -17.80 -3.61
N TYR A 256 -9.79 -18.43 -2.76
CA TYR A 256 -9.95 -19.83 -2.39
C TYR A 256 -11.32 -20.14 -1.75
N ARG A 257 -12.00 -19.17 -1.12
CA ARG A 257 -13.36 -19.36 -0.61
C ARG A 257 -14.33 -19.72 -1.72
N TYR A 258 -14.17 -19.11 -2.89
CA TYR A 258 -14.91 -19.47 -4.09
C TYR A 258 -14.44 -20.80 -4.65
N PHE A 259 -13.17 -20.92 -4.93
CA PHE A 259 -12.64 -22.08 -5.64
C PHE A 259 -12.87 -23.38 -4.87
N GLU A 260 -12.59 -23.42 -3.57
CA GLU A 260 -12.81 -24.63 -2.76
C GLU A 260 -14.30 -24.97 -2.60
N THR A 261 -15.19 -23.99 -2.73
CA THR A 261 -16.63 -24.20 -2.60
C THR A 261 -17.29 -24.63 -3.91
N PHE A 262 -16.92 -24.00 -5.05
CA PHE A 262 -17.65 -24.14 -6.31
C PHE A 262 -16.82 -24.70 -7.47
N ALA A 263 -15.51 -24.50 -7.50
CA ALA A 263 -14.71 -24.64 -8.72
C ALA A 263 -13.29 -25.20 -8.45
N LYS A 264 -13.19 -26.27 -7.67
CA LYS A 264 -11.89 -26.88 -7.31
C LYS A 264 -11.03 -27.28 -8.50
N ASP A 265 -11.67 -27.71 -9.59
CA ASP A 265 -11.02 -28.14 -10.82
C ASP A 265 -10.44 -26.98 -11.67
N LYS A 266 -10.74 -25.72 -11.28
CA LYS A 266 -10.30 -24.51 -11.96
C LYS A 266 -9.03 -23.88 -11.35
N VAL A 267 -8.38 -24.55 -10.43
CA VAL A 267 -7.22 -24.02 -9.72
C VAL A 267 -5.94 -24.64 -10.21
N LYS A 268 -5.01 -23.79 -10.65
CA LYS A 268 -3.65 -24.17 -11.04
C LYS A 268 -2.75 -24.34 -9.82
N TYR A 269 -2.73 -23.34 -8.94
CA TYR A 269 -2.00 -23.37 -7.66
C TYR A 269 -2.94 -22.88 -6.55
N PRO A 270 -3.16 -23.68 -5.52
CA PRO A 270 -4.09 -23.32 -4.45
C PRO A 270 -3.50 -22.30 -3.49
N PHE A 271 -4.36 -21.57 -2.80
CA PHE A 271 -3.98 -20.70 -1.68
C PHE A 271 -3.12 -21.43 -0.65
N GLY A 272 -2.08 -20.80 -0.17
CA GLY A 272 -1.17 -21.36 0.81
C GLY A 272 -0.11 -22.31 0.24
N PHE A 273 -0.13 -22.59 -1.07
CA PHE A 273 0.82 -23.50 -1.72
C PHE A 273 2.22 -22.88 -1.84
N GLY A 274 3.24 -23.71 -1.66
CA GLY A 274 4.64 -23.39 -1.89
C GLY A 274 5.51 -24.59 -1.54
N LEU A 275 6.48 -24.89 -2.42
CA LEU A 275 7.43 -26.00 -2.27
C LEU A 275 8.67 -25.57 -1.49
N SER A 276 9.41 -26.57 -1.02
CA SER A 276 10.69 -26.41 -0.33
C SER A 276 11.74 -27.34 -0.95
N TYR A 277 13.01 -27.06 -0.77
CA TYR A 277 14.13 -27.96 -1.14
C TYR A 277 14.27 -29.14 -0.20
N THR A 278 13.53 -29.15 0.92
CA THR A 278 13.43 -30.27 1.84
C THR A 278 12.01 -30.82 1.92
N LYS A 279 11.79 -31.85 2.70
CA LYS A 279 10.47 -32.45 2.92
C LYS A 279 10.11 -32.37 4.39
N PHE A 280 8.89 -31.96 4.67
CA PHE A 280 8.37 -31.92 6.02
C PHE A 280 7.25 -32.97 6.19
N GLN A 281 7.17 -33.53 7.38
CA GLN A 281 6.05 -34.32 7.81
C GLN A 281 5.30 -33.55 8.89
N THR A 282 4.02 -33.27 8.67
CA THR A 282 3.13 -32.63 9.63
C THR A 282 2.19 -33.68 10.24
N GLU A 283 2.10 -33.69 11.57
CA GLU A 283 1.24 -34.58 12.37
C GLU A 283 0.42 -33.73 13.36
N ILE A 284 -0.88 -33.91 13.42
CA ILE A 284 -1.73 -33.29 14.44
C ILE A 284 -1.68 -34.10 15.71
N LEU A 285 -1.05 -33.54 16.74
CA LEU A 285 -0.90 -34.22 18.05
C LEU A 285 -2.12 -34.05 18.94
N GLY A 286 -2.88 -32.99 18.76
CA GLY A 286 -4.04 -32.71 19.58
C GLY A 286 -4.94 -31.61 19.04
N PHE A 287 -6.20 -31.72 19.39
CA PHE A 287 -7.22 -30.73 19.12
C PHE A 287 -8.11 -30.55 20.35
N SER A 288 -8.34 -29.32 20.76
CA SER A 288 -9.17 -29.04 21.93
C SER A 288 -10.04 -27.82 21.74
N VAL A 289 -11.22 -27.85 22.33
CA VAL A 289 -12.17 -26.74 22.37
C VAL A 289 -12.50 -26.43 23.82
N GLN A 290 -12.27 -25.20 24.24
CA GLN A 290 -12.57 -24.72 25.59
C GLN A 290 -13.47 -23.48 25.49
N GLY A 291 -14.78 -23.65 25.69
CA GLY A 291 -15.75 -22.60 25.42
C GLY A 291 -15.81 -22.32 23.91
N MET A 292 -15.32 -21.16 23.49
CA MET A 292 -15.18 -20.77 22.07
C MET A 292 -13.74 -20.81 21.58
N ALA A 293 -12.77 -20.95 22.49
CA ALA A 293 -11.36 -21.05 22.12
C ALA A 293 -11.07 -22.43 21.53
N VAL A 294 -10.41 -22.45 20.38
CA VAL A 294 -9.96 -23.63 19.66
C VAL A 294 -8.44 -23.64 19.60
N THR A 295 -7.85 -24.78 19.92
CA THR A 295 -6.41 -25.00 19.83
C THR A 295 -6.13 -26.31 19.11
N ALA A 296 -5.36 -26.23 18.02
CA ALA A 296 -4.74 -27.41 17.41
C ALA A 296 -3.23 -27.38 17.68
N VAL A 297 -2.64 -28.56 17.90
CA VAL A 297 -1.20 -28.72 18.08
C VAL A 297 -0.69 -29.55 16.91
N ALA A 298 0.15 -28.93 16.10
CA ALA A 298 0.79 -29.55 14.95
C ALA A 298 2.28 -29.78 15.25
N LYS A 299 2.75 -30.98 14.97
CA LYS A 299 4.17 -31.33 15.02
C LYS A 299 4.72 -31.35 13.60
N VAL A 300 5.76 -30.58 13.35
CA VAL A 300 6.46 -30.53 12.07
C VAL A 300 7.83 -31.17 12.22
N THR A 301 8.16 -32.12 11.37
CA THR A 301 9.48 -32.80 11.34
C THR A 301 10.10 -32.60 9.97
N ASN A 302 11.33 -32.07 9.92
CA ASN A 302 12.11 -32.07 8.67
C ASN A 302 12.62 -33.48 8.38
N VAL A 303 11.99 -34.18 7.43
CA VAL A 303 12.34 -35.53 6.99
C VAL A 303 13.20 -35.54 5.73
N GLY A 304 13.57 -34.39 5.21
CA GLY A 304 14.41 -34.24 4.03
C GLY A 304 15.89 -34.06 4.35
N GLY A 305 16.64 -33.55 3.38
CA GLY A 305 18.11 -33.54 3.42
C GLY A 305 18.76 -32.19 3.73
N VAL A 306 18.01 -31.09 3.74
CA VAL A 306 18.51 -29.73 4.00
C VAL A 306 17.65 -29.03 5.04
N SER A 307 18.23 -28.02 5.70
CA SER A 307 17.48 -27.17 6.64
C SER A 307 16.40 -26.39 5.93
N GLY A 308 15.30 -26.09 6.64
CA GLY A 308 14.22 -25.27 6.10
C GLY A 308 13.13 -24.97 7.11
N ARG A 309 12.20 -24.11 6.71
CA ARG A 309 11.04 -23.70 7.51
C ARG A 309 9.75 -24.17 6.82
N GLU A 310 8.73 -24.47 7.60
CA GLU A 310 7.42 -24.86 7.08
C GLU A 310 6.30 -24.10 7.79
N THR A 311 5.25 -23.77 7.05
CA THR A 311 4.05 -23.12 7.58
C THR A 311 2.90 -24.11 7.69
N VAL A 312 2.31 -24.24 8.86
CA VAL A 312 1.07 -24.99 9.08
C VAL A 312 -0.09 -24.00 9.12
N GLN A 313 -1.10 -24.28 8.33
CA GLN A 313 -2.31 -23.46 8.17
C GLN A 313 -3.51 -24.25 8.70
N LEU A 314 -4.35 -23.59 9.49
CA LEU A 314 -5.58 -24.15 10.06
C LEU A 314 -6.78 -23.52 9.34
N TYR A 315 -7.63 -24.34 8.76
CA TYR A 315 -8.83 -23.91 8.05
C TYR A 315 -10.09 -24.37 8.76
N LEU A 316 -11.12 -23.56 8.69
CA LEU A 316 -12.46 -23.85 9.22
C LEU A 316 -13.44 -24.12 8.09
N GLU A 317 -14.23 -25.17 8.25
CA GLU A 317 -15.48 -25.41 7.55
C GLU A 317 -16.64 -25.24 8.55
N ALA A 318 -17.40 -24.18 8.39
CA ALA A 318 -18.58 -23.91 9.22
C ALA A 318 -19.82 -24.62 8.65
N PRO A 319 -20.81 -24.99 9.49
CA PRO A 319 -22.05 -25.59 9.00
C PRO A 319 -22.77 -24.64 8.04
N GLN A 320 -23.27 -25.15 6.94
CA GLN A 320 -23.91 -24.33 5.90
C GLN A 320 -25.10 -23.53 6.42
N GLY A 321 -25.91 -24.13 7.27
CA GLY A 321 -27.07 -23.53 7.92
C GLY A 321 -28.01 -22.85 6.91
N LYS A 322 -28.60 -21.72 7.32
CA LYS A 322 -29.48 -20.90 6.48
C LYS A 322 -28.74 -19.87 5.64
N LEU A 323 -27.56 -19.45 6.14
CA LEU A 323 -26.79 -18.35 5.53
C LEU A 323 -25.92 -18.80 4.35
N GLY A 324 -25.49 -20.09 4.33
CA GLY A 324 -24.45 -20.57 3.40
C GLY A 324 -23.07 -20.07 3.81
N LYS A 325 -22.05 -20.89 3.65
CA LYS A 325 -20.66 -20.62 4.08
C LYS A 325 -19.69 -21.16 3.03
N PRO A 326 -18.50 -20.57 2.92
CA PRO A 326 -17.43 -21.20 2.17
C PRO A 326 -16.97 -22.50 2.86
N LEU A 327 -16.53 -23.47 2.05
CA LEU A 327 -16.02 -24.74 2.59
C LEU A 327 -14.68 -24.61 3.30
N ARG A 328 -13.95 -23.53 3.06
CA ARG A 328 -12.66 -23.26 3.73
C ARG A 328 -12.55 -21.79 4.07
N GLN A 329 -12.11 -21.50 5.29
CA GLN A 329 -11.72 -20.18 5.79
C GLN A 329 -10.46 -20.32 6.62
N LEU A 330 -9.41 -19.54 6.33
CA LEU A 330 -8.19 -19.54 7.13
C LEU A 330 -8.50 -19.09 8.57
N ALA A 331 -8.15 -19.91 9.54
CA ALA A 331 -8.49 -19.69 10.94
C ALA A 331 -7.26 -19.39 11.81
N ALA A 332 -6.11 -19.94 11.48
CA ALA A 332 -4.84 -19.65 12.09
C ALA A 332 -3.71 -20.16 11.19
N PHE A 333 -2.51 -19.67 11.41
CA PHE A 333 -1.30 -20.21 10.82
C PHE A 333 -0.13 -20.02 11.79
N ALA A 334 0.89 -20.86 11.63
CA ALA A 334 2.16 -20.72 12.35
C ALA A 334 3.29 -21.28 11.50
N LYS A 335 4.45 -20.65 11.56
CA LYS A 335 5.66 -21.03 10.83
C LYS A 335 6.71 -21.55 11.82
N THR A 336 7.43 -22.61 11.42
CA THR A 336 8.51 -23.15 12.25
C THR A 336 9.73 -22.21 12.26
N GLU A 337 10.59 -22.35 13.25
CA GLU A 337 11.98 -21.97 13.10
C GLU A 337 12.67 -22.79 12.01
N GLU A 338 13.93 -22.46 11.69
CA GLU A 338 14.69 -23.27 10.73
C GLU A 338 15.02 -24.64 11.30
N LEU A 339 14.38 -25.69 10.78
CA LEU A 339 14.58 -27.07 11.19
C LEU A 339 15.66 -27.74 10.36
N LYS A 340 16.70 -28.28 11.00
CA LYS A 340 17.68 -29.16 10.36
C LYS A 340 17.08 -30.53 10.06
N PRO A 341 17.70 -31.31 9.14
CA PRO A 341 17.29 -32.69 8.91
C PRO A 341 17.14 -33.48 10.18
N GLY A 342 15.95 -34.05 10.40
CA GLY A 342 15.56 -34.80 11.59
C GLY A 342 15.08 -33.96 12.77
N GLU A 343 15.20 -32.65 12.75
CA GLU A 343 14.66 -31.80 13.82
C GLU A 343 13.14 -31.67 13.72
N THR A 344 12.53 -31.37 14.87
CA THR A 344 11.07 -31.34 15.04
C THR A 344 10.69 -30.14 15.90
N GLU A 345 9.57 -29.49 15.55
CA GLU A 345 8.95 -28.43 16.34
C GLU A 345 7.44 -28.65 16.49
N GLU A 346 6.90 -28.24 17.62
CA GLU A 346 5.45 -28.23 17.88
C GLU A 346 4.91 -26.81 17.75
N LEU A 347 3.96 -26.63 16.84
CA LEU A 347 3.28 -25.38 16.58
C LEU A 347 1.90 -25.35 17.24
N LEU A 348 1.55 -24.23 17.84
CA LEU A 348 0.25 -23.96 18.44
C LEU A 348 -0.59 -23.10 17.52
N LEU A 349 -1.64 -23.65 16.95
CA LEU A 349 -2.62 -22.96 16.11
C LEU A 349 -3.83 -22.63 16.98
N LYS A 350 -4.03 -21.35 17.26
CA LYS A 350 -5.09 -20.86 18.17
C LYS A 350 -6.04 -19.93 17.47
N THR A 351 -7.32 -20.11 17.74
CA THR A 351 -8.36 -19.22 17.25
C THR A 351 -9.55 -19.19 18.18
N GLU A 352 -10.43 -18.22 18.01
CA GLU A 352 -11.72 -18.13 18.69
C GLU A 352 -12.84 -18.37 17.68
N LEU A 353 -13.74 -19.31 17.95
CA LEU A 353 -14.84 -19.62 17.05
C LEU A 353 -15.74 -18.41 16.76
N THR A 354 -15.84 -17.49 17.72
CA THR A 354 -16.60 -16.24 17.60
C THR A 354 -16.08 -15.31 16.50
N GLU A 355 -14.83 -15.43 16.10
CA GLU A 355 -14.22 -14.63 15.01
C GLU A 355 -14.75 -15.02 13.62
N TYR A 356 -15.40 -16.19 13.53
CA TYR A 356 -15.98 -16.75 12.30
C TYR A 356 -17.50 -16.75 12.29
N ALA A 357 -18.12 -15.98 13.18
CA ALA A 357 -19.55 -15.74 13.17
C ALA A 357 -19.96 -15.03 11.86
N SER A 358 -20.97 -15.55 11.20
CA SER A 358 -21.50 -14.98 9.96
C SER A 358 -22.48 -13.87 10.26
N TYR A 359 -22.45 -12.82 9.44
CA TYR A 359 -23.39 -11.71 9.57
C TYR A 359 -24.72 -12.00 8.86
N ASP A 360 -25.82 -11.95 9.60
CA ASP A 360 -27.17 -12.11 9.05
C ASP A 360 -27.75 -10.75 8.65
N ASP A 361 -27.52 -10.34 7.41
CA ASP A 361 -28.08 -9.13 6.83
C ASP A 361 -29.57 -9.28 6.45
N SER A 362 -30.02 -10.51 6.27
CA SER A 362 -31.39 -10.82 5.80
C SER A 362 -32.41 -11.05 6.92
N GLY A 363 -31.94 -11.46 8.09
CA GLY A 363 -32.79 -11.94 9.17
C GLY A 363 -33.29 -13.39 8.99
N VAL A 364 -32.73 -14.15 8.04
CA VAL A 364 -33.16 -15.54 7.76
C VAL A 364 -32.95 -16.47 8.95
N THR A 365 -31.99 -16.17 9.83
CA THR A 365 -31.77 -16.92 11.06
C THR A 365 -32.76 -16.53 12.19
N GLY A 366 -33.49 -15.44 12.03
CA GLY A 366 -34.30 -14.79 13.04
C GLY A 366 -33.58 -13.64 13.78
N HIS A 367 -32.32 -13.35 13.40
CA HIS A 367 -31.47 -12.38 14.08
C HIS A 367 -30.83 -11.40 13.08
N LYS A 368 -31.67 -10.58 12.42
CA LYS A 368 -31.17 -9.56 11.49
C LYS A 368 -30.17 -8.64 12.17
N SER A 369 -29.14 -8.24 11.44
CA SER A 369 -28.04 -7.38 11.89
C SER A 369 -27.25 -7.93 13.08
N CYS A 370 -27.11 -9.25 13.14
CA CYS A 370 -26.33 -9.95 14.15
C CYS A 370 -25.25 -10.81 13.51
N TYR A 371 -24.13 -10.91 14.19
CA TYR A 371 -23.15 -11.96 13.94
C TYR A 371 -23.60 -13.22 14.70
N VAL A 372 -23.76 -14.32 13.99
CA VAL A 372 -24.28 -15.58 14.52
C VAL A 372 -23.38 -16.75 14.20
N LEU A 373 -23.32 -17.68 15.12
CA LEU A 373 -22.83 -19.05 14.91
C LEU A 373 -24.04 -19.94 14.82
N GLU A 374 -24.28 -20.55 13.66
CA GLU A 374 -25.40 -21.45 13.46
C GLU A 374 -25.13 -22.82 14.11
N GLU A 375 -26.18 -23.55 14.46
CA GLU A 375 -26.11 -24.92 14.97
C GLU A 375 -25.42 -25.84 13.98
N GLY A 376 -24.55 -26.75 14.48
CA GLY A 376 -23.89 -27.79 13.68
C GLY A 376 -22.42 -27.99 14.06
N ASP A 377 -21.72 -28.74 13.22
CA ASP A 377 -20.31 -29.08 13.37
C ASP A 377 -19.47 -28.02 12.64
N TYR A 378 -18.51 -27.43 13.36
CA TYR A 378 -17.43 -26.59 12.87
C TYR A 378 -16.18 -27.42 12.77
N ILE A 379 -15.82 -27.82 11.55
CA ILE A 379 -14.75 -28.77 11.28
C ILE A 379 -13.47 -28.00 10.96
N PHE A 380 -12.37 -28.37 11.61
CA PHE A 380 -11.07 -27.76 11.40
C PHE A 380 -10.15 -28.70 10.64
N TYR A 381 -9.43 -28.15 9.67
CA TYR A 381 -8.46 -28.85 8.84
C TYR A 381 -7.10 -28.18 8.97
N ALA A 382 -6.04 -28.96 9.13
CA ALA A 382 -4.67 -28.44 9.21
C ALA A 382 -3.78 -29.07 8.14
N GLY A 383 -2.93 -28.25 7.54
CA GLY A 383 -2.01 -28.66 6.48
C GLY A 383 -1.10 -27.53 6.06
N THR A 384 -0.36 -27.73 4.98
CA THR A 384 0.60 -26.74 4.46
C THR A 384 0.04 -25.84 3.37
N ASP A 385 -1.18 -26.13 2.92
CA ASP A 385 -2.01 -25.31 2.01
C ASP A 385 -3.49 -25.72 2.16
N VAL A 386 -4.38 -25.00 1.51
CA VAL A 386 -5.84 -25.21 1.63
C VAL A 386 -6.30 -26.60 1.17
N ARG A 387 -5.55 -27.28 0.28
CA ARG A 387 -5.89 -28.61 -0.27
C ARG A 387 -5.21 -29.77 0.42
N SER A 388 -3.99 -29.59 0.90
CA SER A 388 -3.28 -30.59 1.68
C SER A 388 -3.83 -30.72 3.11
N ALA A 389 -4.63 -29.74 3.57
CA ALA A 389 -5.20 -29.72 4.91
C ALA A 389 -6.16 -30.90 5.14
N ALA A 390 -5.85 -31.68 6.19
CA ALA A 390 -6.65 -32.82 6.66
C ALA A 390 -7.41 -32.47 7.94
N GLU A 391 -8.52 -33.19 8.23
CA GLU A 391 -9.31 -32.93 9.42
C GLU A 391 -8.47 -33.07 10.69
N ALA A 392 -8.42 -32.03 11.48
CA ALA A 392 -7.74 -31.92 12.76
C ALA A 392 -8.69 -32.15 13.94
N GLY A 393 -9.94 -31.78 13.80
CA GLY A 393 -10.97 -31.94 14.82
C GLY A 393 -12.18 -31.05 14.57
N LYS A 394 -13.12 -31.08 15.52
CA LYS A 394 -14.34 -30.27 15.39
C LYS A 394 -14.85 -29.66 16.68
N ALA A 395 -15.59 -28.58 16.59
CA ALA A 395 -16.41 -27.99 17.62
C ALA A 395 -17.91 -28.15 17.24
N THR A 396 -18.77 -28.60 18.13
CA THR A 396 -20.18 -28.77 17.85
C THR A 396 -21.02 -27.80 18.66
N LEU A 397 -21.84 -27.01 17.98
CA LEU A 397 -22.87 -26.19 18.60
C LEU A 397 -24.24 -26.84 18.46
N THR A 398 -24.95 -26.99 19.57
CA THR A 398 -26.27 -27.64 19.63
C THR A 398 -27.42 -26.66 19.45
N GLU A 399 -27.12 -25.38 19.35
CA GLU A 399 -28.07 -24.30 19.14
C GLU A 399 -27.37 -23.10 18.50
N LEU A 400 -28.14 -22.30 17.76
CA LEU A 400 -27.64 -21.00 17.23
C LEU A 400 -27.24 -20.08 18.38
N ARG A 401 -26.09 -19.40 18.23
CA ARG A 401 -25.58 -18.37 19.15
C ARG A 401 -25.45 -17.03 18.49
N VAL A 402 -26.03 -16.00 19.08
CA VAL A 402 -25.75 -14.61 18.72
C VAL A 402 -24.46 -14.20 19.41
N VAL A 403 -23.44 -13.91 18.62
CA VAL A 403 -22.11 -13.49 19.10
C VAL A 403 -22.08 -12.00 19.37
N ARG A 404 -22.61 -11.22 18.41
CA ARG A 404 -22.63 -9.76 18.49
C ARG A 404 -23.86 -9.23 17.78
N MET A 405 -24.58 -8.36 18.46
CA MET A 405 -25.69 -7.58 17.89
C MET A 405 -25.13 -6.21 17.48
N VAL A 406 -25.36 -5.82 16.26
CA VAL A 406 -24.97 -4.52 15.72
C VAL A 406 -26.15 -3.86 15.05
N THR A 407 -25.92 -2.76 14.36
CA THR A 407 -26.94 -2.00 13.66
C THR A 407 -26.80 -2.22 12.16
N GLU A 408 -27.92 -2.34 11.42
CA GLU A 408 -27.86 -2.30 9.96
C GLU A 408 -27.10 -1.06 9.50
N ALA A 409 -26.03 -1.23 8.75
CA ALA A 409 -25.16 -0.17 8.27
C ALA A 409 -24.50 -0.56 6.93
N MET A 410 -24.50 0.35 5.98
CA MET A 410 -23.92 0.11 4.64
C MET A 410 -24.70 -0.88 3.75
N ALA A 411 -25.91 -1.30 4.10
CA ALA A 411 -26.71 -2.10 3.19
C ALA A 411 -26.96 -1.35 1.86
N PRO A 412 -26.90 -2.03 0.69
CA PRO A 412 -27.09 -1.38 -0.60
C PRO A 412 -28.50 -0.82 -0.78
N VAL A 413 -28.60 0.19 -1.64
CA VAL A 413 -29.89 0.76 -2.09
C VAL A 413 -30.27 0.26 -3.47
N GLN A 414 -29.35 -0.35 -4.19
CA GLN A 414 -29.53 -0.88 -5.54
C GLN A 414 -29.73 -2.39 -5.49
N GLU A 415 -30.71 -2.89 -6.25
CA GLU A 415 -31.03 -4.31 -6.33
C GLU A 415 -29.95 -5.06 -7.12
N PHE A 416 -29.46 -6.16 -6.58
CA PHE A 416 -28.63 -7.13 -7.29
C PHE A 416 -28.71 -8.50 -6.60
N LYS A 417 -28.14 -9.50 -7.23
CA LYS A 417 -28.08 -10.87 -6.71
C LYS A 417 -26.67 -11.21 -6.28
N ARG A 418 -26.56 -12.01 -5.23
CA ARG A 418 -25.30 -12.57 -4.75
C ARG A 418 -25.26 -14.08 -4.86
N LEU A 419 -24.06 -14.60 -4.99
CA LEU A 419 -23.79 -16.03 -5.02
C LEU A 419 -24.17 -16.70 -3.70
N LYS A 420 -24.79 -17.87 -3.80
CA LYS A 420 -25.13 -18.74 -2.65
C LYS A 420 -24.84 -20.19 -2.99
N PRO A 421 -24.26 -20.99 -2.08
CA PRO A 421 -24.01 -22.40 -2.35
C PRO A 421 -25.29 -23.23 -2.26
N PHE A 422 -25.41 -24.17 -3.16
CA PHE A 422 -26.39 -25.23 -3.09
C PHE A 422 -25.71 -26.59 -3.19
N PHE A 423 -25.86 -27.43 -2.19
CA PHE A 423 -25.21 -28.74 -2.11
C PHE A 423 -26.21 -29.86 -2.46
N PHE A 424 -25.78 -30.79 -3.31
CA PHE A 424 -26.43 -32.08 -3.50
C PHE A 424 -25.78 -33.13 -2.58
N GLU A 425 -26.56 -34.08 -2.10
CA GLU A 425 -26.11 -35.14 -1.16
C GLU A 425 -24.93 -35.98 -1.69
N GLU A 426 -24.70 -36.00 -3.01
CA GLU A 426 -23.69 -36.84 -3.66
C GLU A 426 -22.45 -36.08 -4.17
N LYS A 427 -22.36 -34.73 -3.94
CA LYS A 427 -21.24 -33.92 -4.42
C LYS A 427 -20.46 -33.32 -3.28
N ASP A 428 -19.14 -33.28 -3.43
CA ASP A 428 -18.18 -32.69 -2.52
C ASP A 428 -17.94 -31.16 -2.73
N HIS A 429 -18.70 -30.55 -3.67
CA HIS A 429 -18.68 -29.14 -3.98
C HIS A 429 -20.10 -28.60 -4.22
N ALA A 430 -20.27 -27.30 -4.01
CA ALA A 430 -21.54 -26.63 -4.23
C ALA A 430 -21.77 -26.32 -5.71
N ILE A 431 -23.03 -26.18 -6.07
CA ILE A 431 -23.44 -25.54 -7.33
C ILE A 431 -23.77 -24.08 -7.02
N ALA A 432 -23.41 -23.21 -7.93
CA ALA A 432 -23.77 -21.79 -7.83
C ALA A 432 -25.30 -21.61 -7.89
N ASN A 433 -25.84 -20.99 -6.89
CA ASN A 433 -27.21 -20.51 -6.82
C ASN A 433 -27.19 -19.01 -6.52
N TRP A 434 -28.30 -18.33 -6.65
CA TRP A 434 -28.39 -16.89 -6.51
C TRP A 434 -29.51 -16.51 -5.58
N GLU A 435 -29.27 -15.53 -4.70
CA GLU A 435 -30.30 -14.91 -3.88
C GLU A 435 -30.27 -13.39 -4.02
N ASP A 436 -31.41 -12.75 -3.79
CA ASP A 436 -31.49 -11.30 -3.79
C ASP A 436 -30.77 -10.74 -2.54
N VAL A 437 -29.96 -9.70 -2.74
CA VAL A 437 -29.27 -9.03 -1.63
C VAL A 437 -30.25 -8.16 -0.85
N PRO A 438 -30.25 -8.23 0.50
CA PRO A 438 -31.10 -7.38 1.32
C PRO A 438 -30.76 -5.88 1.12
N LEU A 439 -31.78 -5.08 0.84
CA LEU A 439 -31.64 -3.65 0.68
C LEU A 439 -31.73 -2.91 2.02
N ARG A 440 -31.21 -1.68 2.05
CA ARG A 440 -31.26 -0.80 3.20
C ARG A 440 -32.70 -0.54 3.64
N THR A 441 -32.96 -0.71 4.92
CA THR A 441 -34.28 -0.51 5.53
C THR A 441 -34.33 0.69 6.48
N ILE A 442 -33.19 1.30 6.79
CA ILE A 442 -33.08 2.47 7.66
C ILE A 442 -33.12 3.77 6.87
N ASP A 443 -33.59 4.83 7.50
CA ASP A 443 -33.41 6.21 7.01
C ASP A 443 -32.09 6.76 7.56
N LEU A 444 -31.08 6.90 6.67
CA LEU A 444 -29.78 7.38 7.03
C LEU A 444 -29.78 8.86 7.47
N ALA A 445 -30.59 9.70 6.84
CA ALA A 445 -30.68 11.10 7.20
C ALA A 445 -31.28 11.28 8.61
N ASP A 446 -32.32 10.49 8.96
CA ASP A 446 -32.90 10.45 10.30
C ASP A 446 -31.90 9.96 11.35
N ARG A 447 -31.08 8.91 11.03
CA ARG A 447 -29.98 8.45 11.89
C ARG A 447 -28.99 9.58 12.16
N ILE A 448 -28.47 10.21 11.11
CA ILE A 448 -27.52 11.33 11.21
C ILE A 448 -28.07 12.45 12.08
N LEU A 449 -29.32 12.81 11.87
CA LEU A 449 -30.01 13.89 12.63
C LEU A 449 -30.17 13.54 14.12
N LYS A 450 -30.60 12.32 14.43
CA LYS A 450 -30.78 11.83 15.81
C LYS A 450 -29.48 11.73 16.60
N GLU A 451 -28.40 11.35 15.92
CA GLU A 451 -27.11 11.13 16.54
C GLU A 451 -26.19 12.36 16.51
N ARG A 452 -26.69 13.46 15.98
CA ARG A 452 -25.95 14.71 15.77
C ARG A 452 -25.60 15.36 17.11
N PRO A 453 -24.33 15.61 17.43
CA PRO A 453 -23.93 16.36 18.61
C PRO A 453 -24.34 17.83 18.45
N THR A 454 -24.96 18.40 19.46
CA THR A 454 -25.50 19.77 19.40
C THR A 454 -24.86 20.72 20.40
N GLN A 455 -24.22 20.20 21.45
CA GLN A 455 -23.64 21.02 22.51
C GLN A 455 -22.15 21.15 22.35
N SER A 456 -21.66 22.37 22.24
CA SER A 456 -20.26 22.73 22.31
C SER A 456 -20.12 24.17 22.76
N GLU A 457 -19.36 24.42 23.82
CA GLU A 457 -19.14 25.75 24.37
C GLU A 457 -17.96 26.43 23.64
N TYR A 458 -18.08 27.75 23.46
CA TYR A 458 -16.92 28.60 23.12
C TYR A 458 -16.64 29.56 24.28
N ALA A 459 -15.53 29.32 24.97
CA ALA A 459 -15.15 30.07 26.15
C ALA A 459 -14.24 31.28 25.86
N GLY A 460 -13.86 31.49 24.59
CA GLY A 460 -12.82 32.42 24.16
C GLY A 460 -11.41 31.95 24.53
N ASP A 461 -10.40 32.62 24.04
CA ASP A 461 -9.00 32.30 24.31
C ASP A 461 -8.69 32.35 25.83
N ARG A 462 -8.28 31.28 26.40
CA ARG A 462 -7.92 31.09 27.82
C ARG A 462 -6.41 31.09 28.03
N GLY A 463 -5.64 31.18 26.93
CA GLY A 463 -4.18 31.07 26.95
C GLY A 463 -3.69 29.64 27.16
N TRP A 464 -4.53 28.62 27.12
CA TRP A 464 -4.16 27.22 27.25
C TRP A 464 -3.41 26.72 26.02
N LYS A 465 -2.49 25.82 26.26
CA LYS A 465 -1.71 25.14 25.21
C LYS A 465 -2.08 23.65 25.18
N LEU A 466 -1.92 23.01 24.03
CA LEU A 466 -2.11 21.55 23.93
C LEU A 466 -1.14 20.80 24.88
N ALA A 467 0.02 21.39 25.17
CA ALA A 467 0.92 20.92 26.20
C ALA A 467 0.28 20.80 27.60
N ASP A 468 -0.66 21.68 27.95
CA ASP A 468 -1.34 21.64 29.26
C ASP A 468 -2.26 20.42 29.36
N VAL A 469 -2.78 19.94 28.24
CA VAL A 469 -3.52 18.65 28.15
C VAL A 469 -2.55 17.49 28.35
N SER A 470 -1.41 17.50 27.65
CA SER A 470 -0.35 16.49 27.79
C SER A 470 0.17 16.40 29.24
N ASP A 471 0.24 17.55 29.93
CA ASP A 471 0.66 17.63 31.34
C ASP A 471 -0.44 17.25 32.34
N GLY A 472 -1.66 16.99 31.88
CA GLY A 472 -2.80 16.68 32.72
C GLY A 472 -3.32 17.87 33.55
N LYS A 473 -2.97 19.12 33.18
CA LYS A 473 -3.45 20.33 33.87
C LYS A 473 -4.89 20.67 33.54
N ILE A 474 -5.31 20.36 32.32
CA ILE A 474 -6.66 20.51 31.80
C ILE A 474 -7.04 19.29 30.96
N THR A 475 -8.35 19.12 30.73
CA THR A 475 -8.82 18.07 29.82
C THR A 475 -8.78 18.57 28.37
N LEU A 476 -8.81 17.62 27.41
CA LEU A 476 -8.89 17.96 26.00
C LEU A 476 -10.19 18.75 25.69
N GLU A 477 -11.32 18.35 26.30
CA GLU A 477 -12.59 19.05 26.15
C GLU A 477 -12.47 20.51 26.60
N GLN A 478 -11.81 20.78 27.75
CA GLN A 478 -11.56 22.15 28.22
C GLN A 478 -10.71 22.92 27.21
N PHE A 479 -9.63 22.31 26.71
CA PHE A 479 -8.74 22.94 25.73
C PHE A 479 -9.52 23.36 24.47
N LEU A 480 -10.37 22.50 23.94
CA LEU A 480 -11.14 22.73 22.71
C LEU A 480 -12.18 23.87 22.85
N THR A 481 -12.63 24.20 24.07
CA THR A 481 -13.59 25.32 24.26
C THR A 481 -13.01 26.69 23.88
N GLN A 482 -11.68 26.84 23.84
CA GLN A 482 -11.05 28.11 23.51
C GLN A 482 -10.82 28.31 21.99
N LEU A 483 -10.88 27.26 21.19
CA LEU A 483 -10.72 27.37 19.75
C LEU A 483 -11.96 28.02 19.10
N SER A 484 -11.74 29.00 18.23
CA SER A 484 -12.81 29.64 17.48
C SER A 484 -13.41 28.68 16.42
N ASP A 485 -14.55 29.07 15.83
CA ASP A 485 -15.13 28.29 14.72
C ASP A 485 -14.16 28.22 13.53
N GLU A 486 -13.43 29.31 13.26
CA GLU A 486 -12.43 29.36 12.20
C GLU A 486 -11.25 28.43 12.48
N ASP A 487 -10.74 28.40 13.72
CA ASP A 487 -9.71 27.45 14.13
C ASP A 487 -10.14 26.00 13.92
N LEU A 488 -11.35 25.65 14.34
CA LEU A 488 -11.93 24.32 14.19
C LEU A 488 -12.10 23.93 12.71
N ILE A 489 -12.49 24.88 11.84
CA ILE A 489 -12.60 24.67 10.40
C ILE A 489 -11.21 24.47 9.79
N CYS A 490 -10.22 25.30 10.13
CA CYS A 490 -8.86 25.17 9.62
C CYS A 490 -8.24 23.81 9.99
N MET A 491 -8.53 23.25 11.17
CA MET A 491 -8.03 21.96 11.57
C MET A 491 -8.51 20.80 10.65
N THR A 492 -9.65 20.94 9.97
CA THR A 492 -10.13 19.91 9.06
C THR A 492 -9.40 19.87 7.71
N ARG A 493 -8.38 20.73 7.50
CA ARG A 493 -7.66 20.89 6.25
C ARG A 493 -6.21 20.43 6.41
N GLY A 494 -5.79 19.42 5.66
CA GLY A 494 -4.40 19.03 5.51
C GLY A 494 -3.73 19.79 4.37
N GLU A 495 -2.49 20.22 4.55
CA GLU A 495 -1.73 20.95 3.54
C GLU A 495 -0.71 20.05 2.82
N GLY A 496 -0.64 20.14 1.55
CA GLY A 496 0.33 19.44 0.70
C GLY A 496 -0.04 19.56 -0.77
N MET A 497 0.55 18.80 -1.67
CA MET A 497 1.71 17.94 -1.48
C MET A 497 2.99 18.75 -1.28
N CYS A 498 3.97 18.11 -0.59
CA CYS A 498 5.28 18.73 -0.34
C CYS A 498 5.18 20.07 0.44
N SER A 499 4.36 20.10 1.50
CA SER A 499 4.26 21.28 2.37
C SER A 499 5.64 21.68 2.91
N PRO A 500 6.00 22.96 2.86
CA PRO A 500 7.27 23.43 3.41
C PRO A 500 7.30 23.45 4.96
N LYS A 501 6.19 23.14 5.61
CA LYS A 501 6.05 23.13 7.08
C LYS A 501 6.52 21.83 7.72
N VAL A 502 6.79 20.81 6.91
CA VAL A 502 7.24 19.48 7.33
C VAL A 502 8.43 19.01 6.50
N THR A 503 8.87 17.78 6.69
CA THR A 503 10.00 17.20 5.94
C THR A 503 9.77 17.33 4.43
N PRO A 504 10.76 17.90 3.70
CA PRO A 504 10.62 18.14 2.27
C PRO A 504 10.31 16.89 1.45
N GLY A 505 9.43 17.04 0.48
CA GLY A 505 9.06 15.95 -0.43
C GLY A 505 8.04 14.96 0.11
N THR A 506 7.58 15.12 1.35
CA THR A 506 6.56 14.26 1.96
C THR A 506 5.15 14.62 1.48
N ALA A 507 4.19 13.74 1.73
CA ALA A 507 2.86 13.82 1.13
C ALA A 507 2.01 14.97 1.67
N ALA A 508 2.01 15.22 2.99
CA ALA A 508 1.24 16.33 3.56
C ALA A 508 1.62 16.68 5.00
N ALA A 509 1.15 17.87 5.43
CA ALA A 509 1.18 18.37 6.79
C ALA A 509 -0.25 18.55 7.32
N PHE A 510 -0.49 18.29 8.59
CA PHE A 510 -1.80 18.50 9.23
C PHE A 510 -1.67 18.86 10.72
N GLY A 511 -2.77 19.28 11.34
CA GLY A 511 -2.76 19.75 12.73
C GLY A 511 -2.52 21.26 12.83
N GLY A 512 -1.46 21.69 13.48
CA GLY A 512 -1.14 23.12 13.71
C GLY A 512 -0.62 23.88 12.48
N VAL A 513 -1.20 23.67 11.32
CA VAL A 513 -0.68 24.20 10.04
C VAL A 513 -0.86 25.71 9.83
N THR A 514 -1.70 26.37 10.66
CA THR A 514 -1.89 27.84 10.60
C THR A 514 -1.19 28.54 11.77
N GLU A 515 -0.84 29.81 11.58
CA GLU A 515 -0.20 30.59 12.65
C GLU A 515 -1.10 30.74 13.89
N GLU A 516 -2.45 30.79 13.69
CA GLU A 516 -3.38 30.85 14.81
C GLU A 516 -3.38 29.54 15.60
N LEU A 517 -3.41 28.38 14.92
CA LEU A 517 -3.35 27.06 15.57
C LEU A 517 -2.03 26.83 16.31
N LYS A 518 -0.91 27.32 15.75
CA LYS A 518 0.39 27.29 16.44
C LYS A 518 0.38 28.05 17.77
N LYS A 519 -0.35 29.18 17.84
CA LYS A 519 -0.49 29.94 19.10
C LYS A 519 -1.08 29.12 20.23
N PHE A 520 -1.93 28.15 19.94
CA PHE A 520 -2.48 27.21 20.91
C PHE A 520 -1.53 26.05 21.23
N GLY A 521 -0.33 26.04 20.67
CA GLY A 521 0.65 24.96 20.87
C GLY A 521 0.25 23.64 20.24
N ILE A 522 -0.50 23.69 19.13
CA ILE A 522 -0.88 22.52 18.34
C ILE A 522 0.28 22.21 17.39
N PRO A 523 0.94 21.03 17.49
CA PRO A 523 2.05 20.67 16.62
C PRO A 523 1.59 20.39 15.20
N ILE A 524 2.54 20.41 14.26
CA ILE A 524 2.32 19.98 12.88
C ILE A 524 2.78 18.53 12.77
N ALA A 525 1.91 17.64 12.29
CA ALA A 525 2.26 16.28 11.95
C ALA A 525 2.54 16.14 10.45
N CYS A 526 3.44 15.21 10.13
CA CYS A 526 3.89 14.88 8.79
C CYS A 526 3.40 13.48 8.38
N CYS A 527 2.87 13.34 7.18
CA CYS A 527 2.65 12.03 6.57
C CYS A 527 3.42 11.88 5.25
N SER A 528 3.86 10.65 4.96
CA SER A 528 4.56 10.32 3.72
C SER A 528 3.99 9.06 3.09
N ASP A 529 3.96 9.01 1.75
CA ASP A 529 3.65 7.79 1.02
C ASP A 529 4.69 6.70 1.29
N GLY A 530 4.28 5.45 1.07
CA GLY A 530 5.21 4.38 1.01
C GLY A 530 4.84 3.03 1.59
N PRO A 531 3.81 2.31 1.10
CA PRO A 531 3.66 0.88 1.42
C PRO A 531 4.91 0.03 1.18
N SER A 532 5.75 0.41 0.19
CA SER A 532 7.03 -0.25 -0.09
C SER A 532 8.26 0.60 0.30
N GLY A 533 8.17 1.37 1.40
CA GLY A 533 9.21 2.29 1.88
C GLY A 533 8.86 3.77 1.67
N ILE A 534 9.60 4.66 2.31
CA ILE A 534 9.30 6.10 2.35
C ILE A 534 9.50 6.73 0.97
N ARG A 535 8.44 7.32 0.41
CA ARG A 535 8.52 8.11 -0.82
C ARG A 535 8.70 9.59 -0.49
N MET A 536 9.75 10.21 -1.03
CA MET A 536 10.00 11.64 -0.91
C MET A 536 10.21 12.26 -2.29
N ASP A 537 9.27 13.09 -2.73
CA ASP A 537 9.21 13.63 -4.10
C ASP A 537 10.29 14.66 -4.42
N CYS A 538 11.08 15.10 -3.43
CA CYS A 538 12.23 15.98 -3.64
C CYS A 538 13.51 15.21 -4.06
N GLY A 539 13.43 13.90 -4.29
CA GLY A 539 14.57 13.08 -4.64
C GLY A 539 15.41 12.59 -3.46
N THR A 540 15.01 12.90 -2.22
CA THR A 540 15.63 12.30 -1.04
C THR A 540 15.46 10.78 -1.08
N MET A 541 16.53 10.06 -0.80
CA MET A 541 16.54 8.61 -0.85
C MET A 541 16.07 8.02 0.48
N ALA A 542 15.40 6.86 0.38
CA ALA A 542 15.00 6.04 1.51
C ALA A 542 15.11 4.56 1.13
N TYR A 543 14.94 3.68 2.11
CA TYR A 543 15.01 2.24 1.88
C TYR A 543 13.78 1.75 1.12
N ALA A 544 13.97 0.99 0.03
CA ALA A 544 12.87 0.36 -0.71
C ALA A 544 12.64 -1.07 -0.21
N LEU A 545 11.44 -1.32 0.33
CA LEU A 545 11.03 -2.56 0.96
C LEU A 545 10.38 -3.54 -0.04
N PRO A 546 10.34 -4.84 0.30
CA PRO A 546 9.48 -5.81 -0.38
C PRO A 546 8.01 -5.37 -0.36
N ASN A 547 7.29 -5.67 -1.45
CA ASN A 547 5.88 -5.30 -1.59
C ASN A 547 4.94 -6.13 -0.68
N GLY A 548 3.69 -5.65 -0.53
CA GLY A 548 2.71 -6.23 0.39
C GLY A 548 2.39 -7.70 0.10
N THR A 549 2.21 -8.08 -1.16
CA THR A 549 1.94 -9.47 -1.56
C THR A 549 3.09 -10.40 -1.15
N LEU A 550 4.34 -9.97 -1.37
CA LEU A 550 5.51 -10.74 -0.94
C LEU A 550 5.56 -10.89 0.57
N LEU A 551 5.28 -9.80 1.31
CA LEU A 551 5.23 -9.84 2.78
C LEU A 551 4.19 -10.87 3.27
N ALA A 552 3.01 -10.90 2.66
CA ALA A 552 1.97 -11.88 3.00
C ALA A 552 2.41 -13.32 2.70
N CYS A 553 3.14 -13.54 1.60
CA CYS A 553 3.66 -14.86 1.23
C CYS A 553 4.69 -15.42 2.24
N THR A 554 5.25 -14.61 3.13
CA THR A 554 6.10 -15.12 4.22
C THR A 554 5.33 -15.96 5.22
N PHE A 555 4.03 -15.70 5.43
CA PHE A 555 3.24 -16.24 6.53
C PHE A 555 3.96 -16.15 7.89
N ASP A 556 4.72 -15.07 8.07
CA ASP A 556 5.57 -14.82 9.24
C ASP A 556 5.37 -13.38 9.73
N PRO A 557 4.36 -13.13 10.55
CA PRO A 557 4.08 -11.78 11.06
C PRO A 557 5.19 -11.25 11.98
N GLU A 558 5.95 -12.12 12.66
CA GLU A 558 7.07 -11.70 13.50
C GLU A 558 8.21 -11.14 12.67
N LEU A 559 8.50 -11.78 11.54
CA LEU A 559 9.51 -11.32 10.58
C LEU A 559 9.10 -9.99 9.93
N VAL A 560 7.81 -9.80 9.64
CA VAL A 560 7.27 -8.53 9.11
C VAL A 560 7.33 -7.43 10.17
N GLU A 561 7.00 -7.74 11.42
CA GLU A 561 7.14 -6.79 12.55
C GLU A 561 8.58 -6.31 12.71
N GLU A 562 9.56 -7.23 12.68
CA GLU A 562 11.00 -6.91 12.75
C GLU A 562 11.45 -5.99 11.61
N LEU A 563 10.98 -6.24 10.38
CA LEU A 563 11.28 -5.37 9.23
C LEU A 563 10.72 -3.95 9.44
N TYR A 564 9.49 -3.85 9.96
CA TYR A 564 8.85 -2.56 10.18
C TYR A 564 9.30 -1.84 11.46
N GLU A 565 10.08 -2.50 12.32
CA GLU A 565 10.88 -1.78 13.33
C GLU A 565 11.95 -0.91 12.66
N MET A 566 12.63 -1.44 11.63
CA MET A 566 13.64 -0.69 10.88
C MET A 566 13.01 0.49 10.14
N GLU A 567 11.86 0.25 9.50
CA GLU A 567 11.08 1.30 8.83
C GLU A 567 10.60 2.37 9.82
N GLY A 568 10.15 1.98 11.01
CA GLY A 568 9.77 2.88 12.08
C GLY A 568 10.92 3.80 12.52
N MET A 569 12.14 3.29 12.60
CA MET A 569 13.34 4.09 12.87
C MET A 569 13.62 5.09 11.75
N GLU A 570 13.51 4.67 10.48
CA GLU A 570 13.75 5.53 9.32
C GLU A 570 12.68 6.63 9.20
N LEU A 571 11.41 6.31 9.47
CA LEU A 571 10.31 7.28 9.54
C LEU A 571 10.57 8.33 10.65
N ARG A 572 10.90 7.88 11.86
CA ARG A 572 11.18 8.77 12.98
C ARG A 572 12.38 9.69 12.70
N LYS A 573 13.47 9.14 12.16
CA LYS A 573 14.65 9.91 11.72
C LYS A 573 14.28 11.02 10.73
N ASN A 574 13.39 10.72 9.79
CA ASN A 574 12.92 11.67 8.80
C ASN A 574 11.79 12.58 9.30
N LYS A 575 11.46 12.56 10.58
CA LYS A 575 10.41 13.36 11.24
C LYS A 575 9.02 13.14 10.58
N ILE A 576 8.74 11.93 10.17
CA ILE A 576 7.45 11.50 9.63
C ILE A 576 6.67 10.86 10.76
N ASP A 577 5.44 11.30 10.98
CA ASP A 577 4.58 10.87 12.09
C ASP A 577 3.69 9.69 11.74
N THR A 578 3.32 9.59 10.46
CA THR A 578 2.53 8.47 9.94
C THR A 578 2.92 8.14 8.50
N LEU A 579 3.13 6.86 8.23
CA LEU A 579 3.28 6.32 6.88
C LEU A 579 1.90 6.13 6.27
N LEU A 580 1.69 6.51 4.99
CA LEU A 580 0.45 6.22 4.26
C LEU A 580 0.46 4.77 3.76
N GLY A 581 0.36 3.87 4.68
CA GLY A 581 0.41 2.42 4.57
C GLY A 581 0.19 1.76 5.95
N PRO A 582 -0.05 0.44 5.98
CA PRO A 582 -0.18 -0.47 4.85
C PRO A 582 -1.46 -0.29 4.04
N GLY A 583 -1.39 -0.67 2.75
CA GLY A 583 -2.56 -0.91 1.93
C GLY A 583 -3.14 -2.29 2.25
N ILE A 584 -4.43 -2.36 2.59
CA ILE A 584 -5.05 -3.61 3.10
C ILE A 584 -6.39 -3.94 2.43
N ASN A 585 -6.59 -3.48 1.21
CA ASN A 585 -7.72 -3.95 0.42
C ASN A 585 -7.52 -5.40 -0.01
N ILE A 586 -8.62 -6.12 -0.23
CA ILE A 586 -8.60 -7.53 -0.59
C ILE A 586 -8.21 -7.69 -2.08
N HIS A 587 -7.40 -8.69 -2.40
CA HIS A 587 -7.15 -9.13 -3.77
C HIS A 587 -8.43 -9.80 -4.34
N ARG A 588 -9.37 -8.96 -4.78
CA ARG A 588 -10.65 -9.42 -5.30
C ARG A 588 -10.53 -10.02 -6.70
N ASN A 589 -9.68 -9.39 -7.51
CA ASN A 589 -9.38 -9.83 -8.88
C ASN A 589 -7.90 -9.66 -9.18
N PRO A 590 -7.23 -10.59 -9.88
CA PRO A 590 -5.81 -10.48 -10.23
C PRO A 590 -5.44 -9.25 -11.05
N LEU A 591 -6.40 -8.68 -11.79
CA LEU A 591 -6.16 -7.55 -12.68
C LEU A 591 -6.07 -6.20 -11.97
N ASN A 592 -6.45 -6.09 -10.69
CA ASN A 592 -6.33 -4.82 -9.97
C ASN A 592 -4.86 -4.37 -9.91
N GLY A 593 -4.60 -3.16 -10.41
CA GLY A 593 -3.25 -2.62 -10.53
C GLY A 593 -2.49 -2.49 -9.22
N ARG A 594 -3.18 -2.27 -8.10
CA ARG A 594 -2.59 -2.06 -6.76
C ARG A 594 -2.51 -3.30 -5.88
N ASN A 595 -2.82 -4.50 -6.38
CA ASN A 595 -2.65 -5.72 -5.59
C ASN A 595 -1.22 -5.88 -5.07
N PHE A 596 -0.20 -5.41 -5.79
CA PHE A 596 1.20 -5.51 -5.37
C PHE A 596 1.46 -4.93 -3.96
N GLU A 597 0.81 -3.83 -3.61
CA GLU A 597 0.97 -3.17 -2.31
C GLU A 597 0.00 -3.70 -1.23
N TYR A 598 -1.03 -4.45 -1.63
CA TYR A 598 -1.94 -5.14 -0.74
C TYR A 598 -1.38 -6.52 -0.39
N PHE A 599 -2.08 -7.30 0.45
CA PHE A 599 -1.51 -8.53 0.98
C PHE A 599 -2.06 -9.80 0.34
N SER A 600 -3.38 -9.96 0.29
CA SER A 600 -3.99 -11.27 0.03
C SER A 600 -5.47 -11.17 -0.36
N GLU A 601 -5.97 -12.25 -0.95
CA GLU A 601 -7.40 -12.54 -1.10
C GLU A 601 -8.07 -12.89 0.24
N ASP A 602 -7.27 -13.22 1.28
CA ASP A 602 -7.77 -13.62 2.60
C ASP A 602 -7.76 -12.44 3.59
N PRO A 603 -8.91 -12.07 4.20
CA PRO A 603 -8.99 -10.94 5.10
C PRO A 603 -8.31 -11.17 6.46
N TYR A 604 -8.16 -12.43 6.92
CA TYR A 604 -7.46 -12.74 8.16
C TYR A 604 -5.95 -12.56 7.99
N LEU A 605 -5.36 -13.17 6.94
CA LEU A 605 -3.94 -13.00 6.61
C LEU A 605 -3.62 -11.51 6.40
N THR A 606 -4.44 -10.80 5.61
CA THR A 606 -4.31 -9.35 5.38
C THR A 606 -4.28 -8.56 6.69
N GLY A 607 -5.22 -8.84 7.59
CA GLY A 607 -5.32 -8.12 8.88
C GLY A 607 -4.14 -8.39 9.81
N ILE A 608 -3.66 -9.64 9.88
CA ILE A 608 -2.52 -10.04 10.73
C ILE A 608 -1.22 -9.39 10.23
N MET A 609 -0.98 -9.38 8.90
CA MET A 609 0.21 -8.74 8.33
C MET A 609 0.18 -7.21 8.52
N ALA A 610 -0.98 -6.58 8.38
CA ALA A 610 -1.15 -5.17 8.68
C ALA A 610 -0.90 -4.86 10.17
N ALA A 611 -1.40 -5.69 11.07
CA ALA A 611 -1.16 -5.54 12.51
C ALA A 611 0.34 -5.64 12.85
N ALA A 612 1.07 -6.56 12.23
CA ALA A 612 2.51 -6.72 12.39
C ALA A 612 3.28 -5.45 11.98
N GLN A 613 2.96 -4.87 10.82
CA GLN A 613 3.58 -3.62 10.37
C GLN A 613 3.33 -2.47 11.34
N LEU A 614 2.08 -2.31 11.79
CA LEU A 614 1.71 -1.25 12.75
C LEU A 614 2.44 -1.43 14.08
N THR A 615 2.56 -2.66 14.56
CA THR A 615 3.26 -2.99 15.80
C THR A 615 4.75 -2.65 15.69
N GLY A 616 5.41 -3.03 14.60
CA GLY A 616 6.81 -2.73 14.35
C GLY A 616 7.09 -1.21 14.36
N MET A 617 6.38 -0.44 13.54
CA MET A 617 6.50 1.02 13.50
C MET A 617 6.18 1.66 14.86
N GLY A 618 5.18 1.14 15.56
CA GLY A 618 4.72 1.66 16.86
C GLY A 618 5.79 1.62 17.95
N LYS A 619 6.79 0.74 17.86
CA LYS A 619 7.92 0.68 18.81
C LYS A 619 8.75 1.97 18.80
N TYR A 620 8.71 2.73 17.71
CA TYR A 620 9.38 4.01 17.56
C TYR A 620 8.43 5.21 17.61
N GLY A 621 7.18 4.99 18.06
CA GLY A 621 6.16 6.03 18.21
C GLY A 621 5.58 6.54 16.90
N VAL A 622 5.88 5.91 15.79
CA VAL A 622 5.32 6.20 14.46
C VAL A 622 4.17 5.25 14.18
N THR A 623 3.19 5.65 13.41
CA THR A 623 2.08 4.77 13.00
C THR A 623 1.97 4.64 11.49
N GLY A 624 1.22 3.63 11.05
CA GLY A 624 0.70 3.57 9.69
C GLY A 624 -0.69 4.19 9.61
N THR A 625 -1.01 4.71 8.44
CA THR A 625 -2.36 5.08 8.01
C THR A 625 -2.89 3.95 7.14
N ILE A 626 -3.69 3.06 7.73
CA ILE A 626 -4.22 1.91 6.98
C ILE A 626 -5.18 2.40 5.90
N LYS A 627 -5.05 1.84 4.69
CA LYS A 627 -5.75 2.30 3.49
C LYS A 627 -6.15 1.15 2.57
N HIS A 628 -7.11 1.34 1.69
CA HIS A 628 -8.05 2.45 1.54
C HIS A 628 -9.42 2.00 2.06
N PHE A 629 -9.98 2.70 3.02
CA PHE A 629 -11.19 2.29 3.76
C PHE A 629 -12.45 2.82 3.07
N ALA A 630 -13.16 1.97 2.26
CA ALA A 630 -12.93 0.59 1.91
C ALA A 630 -13.24 0.35 0.41
N CYS A 631 -13.01 -0.90 -0.03
CA CYS A 631 -13.39 -1.37 -1.38
C CYS A 631 -12.63 -0.70 -2.53
N ASN A 632 -11.34 -0.38 -2.39
CA ASN A 632 -10.49 0.00 -3.53
C ASN A 632 -9.99 -1.26 -4.24
N ASN A 633 -10.87 -1.92 -5.01
CA ASN A 633 -10.59 -3.20 -5.64
C ASN A 633 -10.46 -3.12 -7.17
N GLN A 634 -10.45 -1.91 -7.74
CA GLN A 634 -10.05 -1.59 -9.11
C GLN A 634 -9.51 -0.17 -9.17
N GLU A 635 -8.59 0.08 -10.12
CA GLU A 635 -7.99 1.40 -10.34
C GLU A 635 -8.71 2.18 -11.43
N PHE A 636 -9.24 1.48 -12.44
CA PHE A 636 -9.98 2.11 -13.51
C PHE A 636 -11.22 2.84 -12.98
N LYS A 637 -11.27 4.16 -13.22
CA LYS A 637 -12.35 5.03 -12.73
C LYS A 637 -12.58 4.99 -11.21
N ARG A 638 -11.55 4.68 -10.42
CA ARG A 638 -11.63 4.52 -8.95
C ARG A 638 -12.25 5.69 -8.19
N HIS A 639 -12.30 6.89 -8.80
CA HIS A 639 -12.95 8.07 -8.20
C HIS A 639 -14.47 8.06 -8.30
N ASP A 640 -15.03 7.37 -9.29
CA ASP A 640 -16.43 7.51 -9.69
C ASP A 640 -17.15 6.16 -9.78
N ALA A 641 -16.42 5.06 -10.02
CA ALA A 641 -17.01 3.72 -10.08
C ALA A 641 -17.56 3.31 -8.71
N ASN A 642 -18.87 3.04 -8.67
CA ASN A 642 -19.56 2.69 -7.44
C ASN A 642 -19.41 1.21 -7.13
N SER A 643 -18.78 0.87 -6.01
CA SER A 643 -18.72 -0.50 -5.49
C SER A 643 -20.06 -0.87 -4.86
N ILE A 644 -20.82 -1.77 -5.51
CA ILE A 644 -22.11 -2.23 -5.04
C ILE A 644 -21.93 -3.59 -4.38
N VAL A 645 -22.07 -3.61 -3.07
CA VAL A 645 -21.68 -4.73 -2.22
C VAL A 645 -22.70 -4.98 -1.10
N SER A 646 -22.96 -6.25 -0.76
CA SER A 646 -23.83 -6.60 0.36
C SER A 646 -23.22 -6.16 1.69
N GLU A 647 -24.06 -5.87 2.70
CA GLU A 647 -23.56 -5.58 4.04
C GLU A 647 -22.79 -6.78 4.63
N ARG A 648 -23.20 -8.01 4.29
CA ARG A 648 -22.51 -9.23 4.69
C ARG A 648 -21.10 -9.32 4.15
N ALA A 649 -20.91 -9.15 2.84
CA ALA A 649 -19.60 -9.19 2.22
C ALA A 649 -18.70 -8.06 2.73
N LEU A 650 -19.24 -6.84 2.91
CA LEU A 650 -18.49 -5.75 3.53
C LEU A 650 -17.94 -6.17 4.88
N ARG A 651 -18.78 -6.70 5.78
CA ARG A 651 -18.41 -7.00 7.16
C ARG A 651 -17.50 -8.24 7.29
N GLU A 652 -17.75 -9.30 6.50
CA GLU A 652 -17.01 -10.56 6.61
C GLU A 652 -15.70 -10.57 5.80
N ILE A 653 -15.60 -9.76 4.73
CA ILE A 653 -14.47 -9.76 3.80
C ILE A 653 -13.76 -8.39 3.77
N TYR A 654 -14.43 -7.35 3.23
CA TYR A 654 -13.75 -6.10 2.86
C TYR A 654 -13.39 -5.19 4.03
N LEU A 655 -14.08 -5.30 5.16
CA LEU A 655 -13.79 -4.56 6.39
C LEU A 655 -13.02 -5.39 7.41
N ARG A 656 -12.97 -6.71 7.25
CA ARG A 656 -12.41 -7.61 8.27
C ARG A 656 -10.92 -7.37 8.53
N GLY A 657 -10.11 -7.17 7.48
CA GLY A 657 -8.69 -6.84 7.63
C GLY A 657 -8.48 -5.52 8.39
N PHE A 658 -9.31 -4.51 8.12
CA PHE A 658 -9.29 -3.23 8.85
C PHE A 658 -9.68 -3.40 10.32
N GLU A 659 -10.70 -4.21 10.62
CA GLU A 659 -11.13 -4.49 12.01
C GLU A 659 -9.98 -5.12 12.80
N ILE A 660 -9.27 -6.09 12.21
CA ILE A 660 -8.10 -6.73 12.82
C ILE A 660 -6.99 -5.70 13.05
N ALA A 661 -6.63 -4.91 12.05
CA ALA A 661 -5.61 -3.88 12.15
C ALA A 661 -5.92 -2.82 13.24
N VAL A 662 -7.20 -2.44 13.38
CA VAL A 662 -7.64 -1.53 14.46
C VAL A 662 -7.55 -2.18 15.82
N LYS A 663 -8.07 -3.41 15.98
CA LYS A 663 -8.20 -4.06 17.30
C LYS A 663 -6.93 -4.73 17.78
N GLN A 664 -6.14 -5.32 16.89
CA GLN A 664 -4.91 -6.05 17.22
C GLN A 664 -3.66 -5.23 16.92
N GLY A 665 -3.62 -4.52 15.79
CA GLY A 665 -2.49 -3.67 15.41
C GLY A 665 -2.50 -2.28 16.06
N GLY A 666 -3.60 -1.89 16.71
CA GLY A 666 -3.70 -0.59 17.37
C GLY A 666 -3.69 0.60 16.41
N ALA A 667 -4.16 0.42 15.17
CA ALA A 667 -4.24 1.50 14.20
C ALA A 667 -4.95 2.73 14.76
N TYR A 668 -4.38 3.92 14.60
CA TYR A 668 -5.00 5.19 14.99
C TYR A 668 -4.91 6.28 13.92
N SER A 669 -4.61 5.87 12.67
CA SER A 669 -4.76 6.66 11.45
C SER A 669 -5.33 5.78 10.34
N ILE A 670 -6.35 6.29 9.63
CA ILE A 670 -7.05 5.61 8.54
C ILE A 670 -7.24 6.58 7.39
N MET A 671 -7.10 6.08 6.15
CA MET A 671 -7.45 6.83 4.93
C MET A 671 -8.69 6.21 4.30
N SER A 672 -9.73 7.04 4.06
CA SER A 672 -10.89 6.63 3.27
C SER A 672 -10.52 6.46 1.80
N THR A 673 -11.26 5.62 1.06
CA THR A 673 -10.97 5.43 -0.36
C THR A 673 -11.51 6.57 -1.23
N TYR A 674 -11.06 6.63 -2.48
CA TYR A 674 -11.55 7.58 -3.47
C TYR A 674 -13.01 7.39 -3.85
N GLY A 675 -13.42 6.15 -4.07
CA GLY A 675 -14.68 5.81 -4.72
C GLY A 675 -15.87 5.74 -3.78
N PRO A 676 -17.07 5.74 -4.35
CA PRO A 676 -18.29 5.47 -3.61
C PRO A 676 -18.47 3.97 -3.32
N VAL A 677 -19.12 3.70 -2.19
CA VAL A 677 -19.62 2.36 -1.83
C VAL A 677 -21.11 2.48 -1.57
N ASN A 678 -21.90 1.70 -2.29
CA ASN A 678 -23.35 1.73 -2.23
C ASN A 678 -23.94 3.15 -2.39
N GLY A 679 -23.35 3.95 -3.31
CA GLY A 679 -23.84 5.28 -3.71
C GLY A 679 -23.32 6.45 -2.88
N LEU A 680 -22.54 6.20 -1.82
CA LEU A 680 -21.93 7.24 -0.99
C LEU A 680 -20.41 7.20 -1.06
N TRP A 681 -19.77 8.33 -1.41
CA TRP A 681 -18.32 8.44 -1.33
C TRP A 681 -17.86 8.21 0.10
N THR A 682 -16.89 7.32 0.26
CA THR A 682 -16.47 6.82 1.58
C THR A 682 -16.03 7.93 2.52
N ALA A 683 -15.43 9.00 2.00
CA ALA A 683 -15.02 10.16 2.78
C ALA A 683 -16.19 10.90 3.47
N GLY A 684 -17.43 10.75 2.97
CA GLY A 684 -18.65 11.32 3.55
C GLY A 684 -19.60 10.27 4.14
N ASN A 685 -19.23 9.00 4.13
CA ASN A 685 -20.13 7.90 4.50
C ASN A 685 -20.24 7.73 6.02
N TYR A 686 -21.36 8.20 6.57
CA TYR A 686 -21.61 8.18 8.01
C TYR A 686 -21.64 6.77 8.61
N ASP A 687 -22.29 5.83 7.94
CA ASP A 687 -22.40 4.45 8.44
C ASP A 687 -21.05 3.75 8.47
N LEU A 688 -20.22 3.95 7.43
CA LEU A 688 -18.87 3.39 7.39
C LEU A 688 -17.99 3.97 8.51
N LEU A 689 -17.92 5.31 8.60
CA LEU A 689 -16.94 6.00 9.44
C LEU A 689 -17.42 6.21 10.89
N THR A 690 -18.71 6.44 11.10
CA THR A 690 -19.23 6.65 12.44
C THR A 690 -19.87 5.40 13.01
N THR A 691 -20.80 4.77 12.28
CA THR A 691 -21.55 3.62 12.83
C THR A 691 -20.62 2.40 13.00
N ILE A 692 -19.94 1.96 11.94
CA ILE A 692 -19.09 0.78 12.00
C ILE A 692 -17.77 1.10 12.69
N LEU A 693 -16.97 2.02 12.12
CA LEU A 693 -15.59 2.25 12.57
C LEU A 693 -15.54 2.73 14.02
N ARG A 694 -16.29 3.80 14.35
CA ARG A 694 -16.17 4.43 15.68
C ARG A 694 -17.06 3.79 16.74
N LYS A 695 -18.34 3.52 16.44
CA LYS A 695 -19.26 2.99 17.45
C LYS A 695 -19.12 1.49 17.66
N GLU A 696 -19.06 0.69 16.58
CA GLU A 696 -18.99 -0.75 16.72
C GLU A 696 -17.56 -1.24 17.05
N TRP A 697 -16.52 -0.65 16.44
CA TRP A 697 -15.12 -1.06 16.69
C TRP A 697 -14.45 -0.27 17.82
N GLY A 698 -14.99 0.89 18.20
CA GLY A 698 -14.43 1.74 19.25
C GLY A 698 -13.20 2.54 18.82
N TYR A 699 -13.04 2.77 17.51
CA TYR A 699 -11.90 3.50 16.97
C TYR A 699 -11.84 4.96 17.43
N GLN A 700 -10.67 5.41 17.90
CA GLN A 700 -10.44 6.74 18.47
C GLN A 700 -9.37 7.56 17.74
N GLY A 701 -8.83 7.05 16.64
CA GLY A 701 -7.82 7.75 15.84
C GLY A 701 -8.43 8.76 14.87
N ILE A 702 -7.57 9.27 13.97
CA ILE A 702 -7.98 10.14 12.86
C ILE A 702 -8.43 9.33 11.65
N VAL A 703 -9.33 9.94 10.89
CA VAL A 703 -9.61 9.52 9.51
C VAL A 703 -9.27 10.70 8.61
N MET A 704 -8.47 10.45 7.58
CA MET A 704 -8.18 11.40 6.52
C MET A 704 -8.79 10.93 5.21
N THR A 705 -9.08 11.85 4.29
CA THR A 705 -9.47 11.48 2.93
C THR A 705 -8.26 10.96 2.17
N ASP A 706 -8.50 10.23 1.09
CA ASP A 706 -7.51 10.14 0.03
C ASP A 706 -7.31 11.52 -0.62
N TRP A 707 -6.22 11.70 -1.43
CA TRP A 707 -5.82 13.00 -1.97
C TRP A 707 -6.84 13.52 -2.99
N TRP A 708 -7.38 14.72 -2.72
CA TRP A 708 -8.42 15.36 -3.55
C TRP A 708 -9.69 14.52 -3.73
N ALA A 709 -10.01 13.65 -2.78
CA ALA A 709 -11.16 12.78 -2.85
C ALA A 709 -12.49 13.56 -3.01
N LYS A 710 -13.41 12.97 -3.74
CA LYS A 710 -14.79 13.46 -3.86
C LYS A 710 -15.61 13.06 -2.64
N ILE A 711 -16.64 13.84 -2.35
CA ILE A 711 -17.58 13.65 -1.23
C ILE A 711 -18.95 14.05 -1.74
N ASN A 712 -20.03 13.38 -1.30
CA ASN A 712 -21.39 13.76 -1.68
C ASN A 712 -22.36 13.74 -0.51
N GLU A 713 -23.47 14.47 -0.67
CA GLU A 713 -24.74 14.14 -0.01
C GLU A 713 -25.39 12.98 -0.78
N GLU A 714 -26.19 12.18 -0.09
CA GLU A 714 -26.87 11.04 -0.72
C GLU A 714 -27.72 11.48 -1.93
N GLY A 715 -27.51 10.85 -3.08
CA GLY A 715 -28.19 11.17 -4.33
C GLY A 715 -27.61 12.34 -5.12
N GLU A 716 -26.60 13.03 -4.58
CA GLU A 716 -25.91 14.14 -5.25
C GLU A 716 -24.57 13.68 -5.86
N PRO A 717 -24.05 14.35 -6.88
CA PRO A 717 -22.75 14.06 -7.43
C PRO A 717 -21.61 14.38 -6.45
N GLY A 718 -20.52 13.62 -6.53
CA GLY A 718 -19.34 13.83 -5.70
C GLY A 718 -18.55 15.09 -6.09
N SER A 719 -18.05 15.80 -5.07
CA SER A 719 -17.16 16.98 -5.26
C SER A 719 -16.17 17.12 -4.11
N GLY A 720 -14.92 17.46 -4.41
CA GLY A 720 -13.89 17.78 -3.39
C GLY A 720 -14.20 19.00 -2.52
N ARG A 721 -15.24 19.78 -2.86
CA ARG A 721 -15.69 20.94 -2.06
C ARG A 721 -16.79 20.63 -1.06
N GLN A 722 -17.35 19.44 -1.11
CA GLN A 722 -18.48 18.99 -0.26
C GLN A 722 -17.97 18.40 1.07
N THR A 723 -17.37 19.23 1.91
CA THR A 723 -16.81 18.80 3.20
C THR A 723 -17.83 18.66 4.33
N ILE A 724 -19.06 19.11 4.14
CA ILE A 724 -20.13 18.97 5.16
C ILE A 724 -20.40 17.50 5.52
N PRO A 725 -20.63 16.58 4.55
CA PRO A 725 -20.81 15.16 4.87
C PRO A 725 -19.56 14.54 5.52
N MET A 726 -18.37 14.96 5.11
CA MET A 726 -17.09 14.53 5.67
C MET A 726 -17.00 14.80 7.18
N VAL A 727 -17.25 16.06 7.58
CA VAL A 727 -17.24 16.46 8.99
C VAL A 727 -18.30 15.70 9.79
N ARG A 728 -19.52 15.54 9.24
CA ARG A 728 -20.59 14.77 9.89
C ARG A 728 -20.23 13.32 10.11
N ALA A 729 -19.59 12.71 9.13
CA ALA A 729 -19.18 11.29 9.16
C ALA A 729 -17.96 11.03 10.05
N GLN A 730 -17.28 12.07 10.53
CA GLN A 730 -16.00 11.96 11.25
C GLN A 730 -14.84 11.44 10.38
N ASN A 731 -14.83 11.82 9.11
CA ASN A 731 -13.57 11.94 8.38
C ASN A 731 -12.99 13.29 8.80
N ASP A 732 -11.87 13.25 9.51
CA ASP A 732 -11.45 14.40 10.30
C ASP A 732 -10.68 15.44 9.48
N ILE A 733 -10.00 15.00 8.42
CA ILE A 733 -9.07 15.82 7.66
C ILE A 733 -9.25 15.58 6.15
N TYR A 734 -9.48 16.68 5.42
CA TYR A 734 -9.46 16.65 3.96
C TYR A 734 -8.01 16.76 3.44
N MET A 735 -7.58 15.84 2.64
CA MET A 735 -6.28 15.82 1.98
C MET A 735 -6.44 16.12 0.49
N VAL A 736 -5.81 17.13 -0.10
CA VAL A 736 -4.99 18.16 0.51
C VAL A 736 -5.39 19.51 -0.06
N VAL A 737 -5.08 20.58 0.68
CA VAL A 737 -5.28 21.95 0.22
C VAL A 737 -3.93 22.66 0.09
N ALA A 738 -3.85 23.74 -0.68
CA ALA A 738 -2.62 24.52 -0.82
C ALA A 738 -2.35 25.41 0.40
N ASP A 739 -3.40 25.90 1.06
CA ASP A 739 -3.32 26.76 2.24
C ASP A 739 -4.58 26.58 3.10
N ALA A 740 -4.43 26.05 4.30
CA ALA A 740 -5.53 25.78 5.22
C ALA A 740 -6.20 27.05 5.75
N ALA A 741 -5.45 28.15 5.90
CA ALA A 741 -5.96 29.41 6.45
C ALA A 741 -6.89 30.14 5.48
N SER A 742 -6.62 30.09 4.18
CA SER A 742 -7.33 30.87 3.16
C SER A 742 -8.47 30.13 2.45
N ASN A 743 -8.86 28.94 2.90
CA ASN A 743 -9.79 28.07 2.19
C ASN A 743 -9.47 27.94 0.69
N SER A 744 -8.23 27.59 0.39
CA SER A 744 -7.72 27.56 -0.99
C SER A 744 -8.42 26.53 -1.89
N ALA A 745 -9.05 25.50 -1.32
CA ALA A 745 -9.85 24.52 -2.06
C ALA A 745 -11.31 24.95 -2.29
N GLY A 746 -11.78 26.00 -1.59
CA GLY A 746 -13.15 26.48 -1.69
C GLY A 746 -14.17 25.49 -1.10
N ASP A 747 -13.81 24.84 0.02
CA ASP A 747 -14.74 23.94 0.73
C ASP A 747 -15.91 24.67 1.37
N ASN A 748 -17.01 23.96 1.62
CA ASN A 748 -18.25 24.50 2.14
C ASN A 748 -18.44 24.33 3.65
N THR A 749 -17.40 24.03 4.42
CA THR A 749 -17.49 23.79 5.87
C THR A 749 -18.03 25.02 6.62
N ALA A 750 -17.48 26.21 6.33
CA ALA A 750 -17.92 27.46 6.95
C ALA A 750 -19.38 27.78 6.61
N GLU A 751 -19.79 27.56 5.36
CA GLU A 751 -21.18 27.72 4.93
C GLU A 751 -22.12 26.80 5.69
N GLY A 752 -21.73 25.50 5.81
CA GLY A 752 -22.52 24.51 6.55
C GLY A 752 -22.68 24.82 8.02
N LEU A 753 -21.68 25.47 8.65
CA LEU A 753 -21.81 25.97 10.02
C LEU A 753 -22.75 27.16 10.09
N ALA A 754 -22.65 28.12 9.16
CA ALA A 754 -23.45 29.33 9.14
C ALA A 754 -24.94 29.07 8.89
N ASP A 755 -25.28 28.09 8.03
CA ASP A 755 -26.66 27.75 7.68
C ASP A 755 -27.25 26.60 8.53
N GLY A 756 -26.46 26.04 9.44
CA GLY A 756 -26.88 25.02 10.37
C GLY A 756 -26.88 23.58 9.83
N ARG A 757 -26.37 23.32 8.65
CA ARG A 757 -26.09 21.96 8.16
C ARG A 757 -25.01 21.26 8.97
N LEU A 758 -24.08 22.01 9.56
CA LEU A 758 -23.13 21.57 10.57
C LEU A 758 -23.38 22.25 11.91
N THR A 759 -22.95 21.61 12.98
CA THR A 759 -22.87 22.21 14.31
C THR A 759 -21.42 22.43 14.73
N ARG A 760 -21.18 23.44 15.58
CA ARG A 760 -19.85 23.58 16.22
C ARG A 760 -19.42 22.30 16.92
N ALA A 761 -20.37 21.57 17.56
CA ALA A 761 -20.06 20.31 18.24
C ALA A 761 -19.49 19.21 17.31
N GLN A 762 -19.92 19.18 16.05
CA GLN A 762 -19.35 18.26 15.05
C GLN A 762 -17.91 18.62 14.72
N LEU A 763 -17.61 19.90 14.52
CA LEU A 763 -16.23 20.38 14.30
C LEU A 763 -15.34 20.15 15.54
N THR A 764 -15.85 20.44 16.75
CA THR A 764 -15.14 20.17 18.01
C THR A 764 -14.79 18.70 18.15
N ARG A 765 -15.70 17.80 17.76
CA ARG A 765 -15.46 16.35 17.78
C ARG A 765 -14.33 15.93 16.83
N ASN A 766 -14.30 16.47 15.60
CA ASN A 766 -13.20 16.21 14.65
C ASN A 766 -11.88 16.78 15.18
N ALA A 767 -11.90 17.99 15.73
CA ALA A 767 -10.73 18.59 16.37
C ALA A 767 -10.23 17.75 17.58
N ALA A 768 -11.13 17.12 18.33
CA ALA A 768 -10.76 16.20 19.40
C ALA A 768 -10.02 14.97 18.87
N ASN A 769 -10.48 14.39 17.76
CA ASN A 769 -9.80 13.26 17.12
C ASN A 769 -8.39 13.66 16.65
N ILE A 770 -8.27 14.82 15.99
CA ILE A 770 -6.97 15.34 15.50
C ILE A 770 -6.00 15.63 16.67
N CYS A 771 -6.46 16.35 17.70
CA CYS A 771 -5.65 16.61 18.89
C CYS A 771 -5.28 15.31 19.61
N GLY A 772 -6.20 14.34 19.68
CA GLY A 772 -5.95 13.02 20.26
C GLY A 772 -4.85 12.26 19.54
N PHE A 773 -4.82 12.32 18.19
CA PHE A 773 -3.72 11.80 17.39
C PHE A 773 -2.41 12.53 17.71
N LEU A 774 -2.40 13.86 17.67
CA LEU A 774 -1.22 14.68 17.91
C LEU A 774 -0.61 14.41 19.31
N LEU A 775 -1.45 14.29 20.33
CA LEU A 775 -0.99 13.99 21.70
C LEU A 775 -0.30 12.62 21.84
N ARG A 776 -0.58 11.68 20.93
CA ARG A 776 0.04 10.35 20.91
C ARG A 776 1.23 10.27 19.95
N SER A 777 1.38 11.23 19.04
CA SER A 777 2.37 11.19 17.97
C SER A 777 3.72 11.74 18.39
N VAL A 778 4.76 11.36 17.66
CA VAL A 778 6.10 11.93 17.81
C VAL A 778 6.15 13.42 17.46
N ALA A 779 5.15 13.97 16.76
CA ALA A 779 5.02 15.41 16.51
C ALA A 779 4.91 16.19 17.83
N MET A 780 4.13 15.67 18.79
CA MET A 780 4.00 16.31 20.11
C MET A 780 5.28 16.17 20.93
N GLU A 781 5.94 15.02 20.88
CA GLU A 781 7.23 14.82 21.55
C GLU A 781 8.26 15.85 21.05
N ARG A 782 8.40 16.00 19.74
CA ARG A 782 9.29 17.00 19.12
C ARG A 782 8.92 18.43 19.50
N PHE A 783 7.65 18.75 19.47
CA PHE A 783 7.14 20.09 19.79
C PHE A 783 7.45 20.48 21.25
N LEU A 784 7.34 19.53 22.17
CA LEU A 784 7.61 19.76 23.60
C LEU A 784 9.10 19.84 23.92
N ASP A 785 9.97 19.29 23.08
CA ASP A 785 11.44 19.22 23.24
C ASP A 785 11.88 18.76 24.64
N ARG A 786 11.16 17.77 25.18
CA ARG A 786 11.36 17.28 26.54
C ARG A 786 12.43 16.21 26.68
N GLU A 787 12.69 15.50 25.62
CA GLU A 787 13.67 14.43 25.55
C GLU A 787 14.65 14.68 24.40
N GLU A 788 15.93 14.49 24.66
CA GLU A 788 16.94 14.49 23.60
C GLU A 788 16.68 13.30 22.66
N GLU A 789 16.44 13.60 21.39
CA GLU A 789 16.34 12.58 20.35
C GLU A 789 17.68 12.45 19.64
N GLU A 790 18.20 11.24 19.56
CA GLU A 790 19.47 10.95 18.89
C GLU A 790 19.34 9.66 18.08
N CYS A 791 19.46 9.79 16.75
CA CYS A 791 19.58 8.66 15.84
C CYS A 791 21.04 8.48 15.46
N THR A 792 21.61 7.34 15.81
CA THR A 792 22.93 6.94 15.32
C THR A 792 22.76 6.13 14.04
N GLU A 793 23.27 6.63 12.93
CA GLU A 793 23.23 5.94 11.64
C GLU A 793 24.51 5.15 11.42
N LEU A 794 24.39 3.86 11.11
CA LEU A 794 25.49 2.99 10.72
C LEU A 794 25.32 2.51 9.30
N HIS A 795 26.43 2.41 8.55
CA HIS A 795 26.50 1.86 7.18
C HIS A 795 25.49 2.52 6.22
N ASN A 796 25.23 3.81 6.40
CA ASN A 796 24.23 4.52 5.60
C ASN A 796 24.69 4.63 4.13
N PRO A 797 24.00 3.98 3.15
CA PRO A 797 24.32 4.09 1.75
C PRO A 797 23.74 5.36 1.11
N ILE A 798 22.89 6.08 1.85
CA ILE A 798 22.19 7.25 1.37
C ILE A 798 23.16 8.43 1.39
N SER A 799 23.45 8.99 0.18
CA SER A 799 24.22 10.21 0.09
C SER A 799 23.49 11.37 0.75
N THR A 800 24.16 12.07 1.67
CA THR A 800 23.65 13.31 2.27
C THR A 800 23.75 14.50 1.31
N GLU A 801 24.45 14.33 0.20
CA GLU A 801 24.43 15.29 -0.91
C GLU A 801 23.10 15.11 -1.64
N GLY A 802 22.21 16.07 -1.47
CA GLY A 802 20.85 16.05 -1.98
C GLY A 802 20.77 15.57 -3.43
N ALA A 803 19.71 14.84 -3.74
CA ALA A 803 19.44 14.29 -5.05
C ALA A 803 19.88 15.21 -6.19
N GLY A 804 20.79 14.72 -6.99
CA GLY A 804 21.23 15.40 -8.19
C GLY A 804 22.48 16.22 -8.04
N ASP A 805 23.57 15.50 -8.15
CA ASP A 805 24.82 16.08 -8.62
C ASP A 805 24.59 16.80 -9.95
N SER A 806 25.15 18.02 -10.01
CA SER A 806 25.45 18.77 -11.23
C SER A 806 24.43 18.65 -12.37
N GLY A 807 23.26 19.28 -12.20
CA GLY A 807 22.42 19.64 -13.35
C GLY A 807 23.23 20.44 -14.36
N GLN A 808 22.96 20.26 -15.64
CA GLN A 808 23.59 21.06 -16.68
C GLN A 808 23.26 22.53 -16.42
N VAL A 809 24.28 23.40 -16.36
CA VAL A 809 24.08 24.86 -16.28
C VAL A 809 23.41 25.30 -17.59
N LEU A 810 22.11 25.64 -17.49
CA LEU A 810 21.31 26.08 -18.63
C LEU A 810 21.59 27.52 -19.01
N ALA A 811 21.71 28.38 -17.99
CA ALA A 811 21.90 29.82 -18.24
C ALA A 811 22.75 30.45 -17.13
N ARG A 812 23.49 31.49 -17.53
CA ARG A 812 24.19 32.40 -16.61
C ARG A 812 23.61 33.78 -16.86
N LEU A 813 23.03 34.40 -15.83
CA LEU A 813 22.26 35.64 -15.96
C LEU A 813 22.69 36.64 -14.91
N GLU A 814 23.06 37.84 -15.41
CA GLU A 814 23.12 39.06 -14.60
C GLU A 814 21.70 39.59 -14.49
N LEU A 815 21.09 39.46 -13.32
CA LEU A 815 19.74 39.96 -13.13
C LEU A 815 19.75 41.51 -13.07
N PRO A 816 18.82 42.17 -13.73
CA PRO A 816 18.67 43.62 -13.63
C PRO A 816 18.36 44.02 -12.18
N GLU A 817 18.64 45.31 -11.82
CA GLU A 817 18.22 45.80 -10.52
C GLU A 817 16.69 45.65 -10.39
N PRO A 818 16.21 44.84 -9.42
CA PRO A 818 14.79 44.48 -9.40
C PRO A 818 13.94 45.66 -8.89
N LYS A 819 12.85 45.90 -9.60
CA LYS A 819 11.79 46.79 -9.13
C LYS A 819 10.71 45.94 -8.45
N LEU A 820 10.01 46.53 -7.51
CA LEU A 820 8.95 45.86 -6.77
C LEU A 820 7.87 45.36 -7.73
N LEU A 821 7.55 44.04 -7.67
CA LEU A 821 6.55 43.35 -8.49
C LEU A 821 6.83 43.35 -10.01
N GLU A 822 8.04 43.61 -10.43
CA GLU A 822 8.46 43.45 -11.83
C GLU A 822 8.95 42.02 -12.09
N ASP A 823 8.49 41.43 -13.17
CA ASP A 823 8.86 40.06 -13.58
C ASP A 823 10.19 40.09 -14.35
N ILE A 824 11.10 39.18 -14.02
CA ILE A 824 12.36 38.94 -14.72
C ILE A 824 12.28 37.51 -15.28
N ASP A 825 12.07 37.35 -16.57
CA ASP A 825 11.93 36.06 -17.24
C ASP A 825 13.23 35.25 -17.21
N LEU A 826 13.11 33.98 -16.96
CA LEU A 826 14.19 33.01 -17.04
C LEU A 826 14.06 32.19 -18.34
N PRO A 827 15.19 31.92 -19.05
CA PRO A 827 15.15 31.20 -20.31
C PRO A 827 14.73 29.74 -20.10
N LEU A 828 13.89 29.24 -21.00
CA LEU A 828 13.40 27.85 -21.01
C LEU A 828 14.07 26.97 -22.09
N GLU A 829 14.86 27.63 -22.99
CA GLU A 829 15.56 26.87 -24.03
C GLU A 829 16.43 25.80 -23.40
N LYS A 830 16.32 24.57 -23.88
CA LYS A 830 17.01 23.38 -23.36
C LYS A 830 16.58 22.87 -21.98
N LEU A 831 15.53 23.45 -21.37
CA LEU A 831 14.97 22.90 -20.14
C LEU A 831 14.31 21.57 -20.44
N SER A 832 14.76 20.50 -19.77
CA SER A 832 14.09 19.21 -19.77
C SER A 832 13.24 19.09 -18.50
N THR A 833 11.95 18.75 -18.68
CA THR A 833 11.01 18.50 -17.59
C THR A 833 10.76 16.99 -17.40
N LYS A 834 11.65 16.13 -17.92
CA LYS A 834 11.55 14.68 -17.77
C LYS A 834 11.93 14.26 -16.36
N LYS A 835 11.33 13.17 -15.91
CA LYS A 835 11.64 12.52 -14.63
C LYS A 835 13.14 12.37 -14.39
N GLY A 836 13.59 12.76 -13.18
CA GLY A 836 14.98 12.66 -12.75
C GLY A 836 15.92 13.70 -13.37
N THR A 837 15.45 14.62 -14.21
CA THR A 837 16.30 15.67 -14.80
C THR A 837 16.49 16.84 -13.85
N SER A 838 17.67 17.44 -13.91
CA SER A 838 17.98 18.68 -13.20
C SER A 838 18.45 19.78 -14.15
N ALA A 839 18.12 21.00 -13.81
CA ALA A 839 18.54 22.20 -14.56
C ALA A 839 19.10 23.26 -13.59
N VAL A 840 20.25 23.85 -13.91
CA VAL A 840 20.89 24.84 -13.05
C VAL A 840 20.91 26.21 -13.75
N TYR A 841 20.46 27.23 -13.03
CA TYR A 841 20.57 28.66 -13.40
C TYR A 841 21.59 29.31 -12.48
N GLN A 842 22.65 29.84 -13.03
CA GLN A 842 23.61 30.69 -12.33
C GLN A 842 23.13 32.12 -12.41
N LEU A 843 22.70 32.68 -11.30
CA LEU A 843 22.00 33.96 -11.22
C LEU A 843 22.81 34.92 -10.35
N HIS A 844 23.08 36.12 -10.86
CA HIS A 844 23.69 37.19 -10.05
C HIS A 844 22.59 38.15 -9.56
N PHE A 845 22.36 38.14 -8.24
CA PHE A 845 21.41 39.02 -7.56
C PHE A 845 22.09 40.31 -7.14
N SER A 846 21.65 41.45 -7.68
CA SER A 846 22.15 42.78 -7.31
C SER A 846 21.51 43.35 -6.05
N ARG A 847 20.46 42.71 -5.53
CA ARG A 847 19.69 43.18 -4.38
C ARG A 847 19.26 42.07 -3.48
N ILE A 848 19.46 42.22 -2.17
CA ILE A 848 18.94 41.33 -1.15
C ILE A 848 17.45 41.54 -0.93
N GLY A 849 16.72 40.48 -0.55
CA GLY A 849 15.30 40.57 -0.26
C GLY A 849 14.58 39.27 -0.61
N ARG A 850 13.27 39.31 -0.54
CA ARG A 850 12.40 38.19 -0.88
C ARG A 850 12.05 38.25 -2.36
N TYR A 851 12.29 37.15 -3.06
CA TYR A 851 11.90 36.91 -4.44
C TYR A 851 10.90 35.80 -4.50
N GLU A 852 10.01 35.87 -5.47
CA GLU A 852 9.16 34.75 -5.88
C GLU A 852 9.69 34.18 -7.18
N LEU A 853 9.95 32.88 -7.22
CA LEU A 853 10.11 32.13 -8.45
C LEU A 853 8.72 31.63 -8.85
N VAL A 854 8.23 32.09 -9.97
CA VAL A 854 6.89 31.79 -10.48
C VAL A 854 6.99 30.88 -11.69
N PHE A 855 6.32 29.74 -11.60
CA PHE A 855 6.13 28.80 -12.70
C PHE A 855 4.74 28.93 -13.29
N ARG A 856 4.65 29.20 -14.61
CA ARG A 856 3.41 29.00 -15.39
C ARG A 856 3.55 27.75 -16.20
N MET A 857 2.74 26.74 -15.89
CA MET A 857 2.88 25.42 -16.43
C MET A 857 1.52 24.74 -16.60
N SER A 858 1.49 23.74 -17.46
CA SER A 858 0.31 22.93 -17.71
C SER A 858 0.68 21.44 -17.78
N SER A 859 -0.32 20.57 -17.67
CA SER A 859 -0.20 19.15 -17.91
C SER A 859 -1.47 18.61 -18.54
N THR A 860 -1.32 17.66 -19.47
CA THR A 860 -2.44 16.94 -20.10
C THR A 860 -2.74 15.61 -19.40
N LEU A 861 -2.00 15.30 -18.34
CA LEU A 861 -2.22 14.12 -17.52
C LEU A 861 -3.51 14.24 -16.69
N GLY A 862 -3.95 13.13 -16.11
CA GLY A 862 -5.13 13.08 -15.25
C GLY A 862 -5.06 14.02 -14.05
N GLU A 863 -6.19 14.38 -13.49
CA GLU A 863 -6.31 15.33 -12.36
C GLU A 863 -5.54 14.92 -11.09
N LEU A 864 -5.19 13.64 -10.98
CA LEU A 864 -4.44 13.08 -9.84
C LEU A 864 -2.94 12.95 -10.08
N ALA A 865 -2.45 13.26 -11.28
CA ALA A 865 -1.02 13.25 -11.52
C ALA A 865 -0.28 14.09 -10.48
N GLN A 866 0.85 13.61 -10.02
CA GLN A 866 1.69 14.26 -9.02
C GLN A 866 3.03 14.60 -9.67
N LEU A 867 3.20 15.84 -10.06
CA LEU A 867 4.33 16.31 -10.86
C LEU A 867 5.17 17.29 -10.04
N PRO A 868 6.09 16.81 -9.19
CA PRO A 868 6.87 17.65 -8.28
C PRO A 868 8.04 18.34 -9.00
N ILE A 869 8.25 19.61 -8.65
CA ILE A 869 9.44 20.38 -8.97
C ILE A 869 10.10 20.83 -7.68
N SER A 870 11.32 20.39 -7.41
CA SER A 870 12.10 20.82 -6.27
C SER A 870 13.06 21.95 -6.66
N VAL A 871 13.05 23.03 -5.88
CA VAL A 871 13.86 24.22 -6.10
C VAL A 871 14.94 24.32 -5.03
N PHE A 872 16.18 24.29 -5.46
CA PHE A 872 17.35 24.46 -4.59
C PHE A 872 18.04 25.79 -4.87
N LEU A 873 18.57 26.40 -3.81
CA LEU A 873 19.44 27.58 -3.90
C LEU A 873 20.75 27.25 -3.21
N ASN A 874 21.87 27.29 -3.96
CA ASN A 874 23.20 26.86 -3.49
C ASN A 874 23.15 25.49 -2.78
N ASN A 875 22.52 24.51 -3.41
CA ASN A 875 22.29 23.14 -2.92
C ASN A 875 21.40 23.00 -1.67
N THR A 876 20.82 24.10 -1.20
CA THR A 876 19.83 24.03 -0.13
C THR A 876 18.43 24.03 -0.72
N LEU A 877 17.65 22.99 -0.45
CA LEU A 877 16.24 22.90 -0.87
C LEU A 877 15.47 24.07 -0.26
N GLN A 878 14.79 24.82 -1.11
CA GLN A 878 13.93 25.93 -0.70
C GLN A 878 12.49 25.45 -0.57
N GLN A 879 11.99 24.76 -1.58
CA GLN A 879 10.63 24.23 -1.62
C GLN A 879 10.50 23.21 -2.74
N THR A 880 9.59 22.26 -2.57
CA THR A 880 9.03 21.45 -3.66
C THR A 880 7.60 21.89 -3.91
N VAL A 881 7.25 22.12 -5.17
CA VAL A 881 5.88 22.43 -5.62
C VAL A 881 5.38 21.32 -6.50
N THR A 882 4.12 20.95 -6.37
CA THR A 882 3.50 19.88 -7.16
C THR A 882 2.42 20.46 -8.07
N LEU A 883 2.44 20.05 -9.34
CA LEU A 883 1.37 20.28 -10.29
C LEU A 883 0.55 19.00 -10.44
N ASN A 884 -0.76 19.12 -10.45
CA ASN A 884 -1.68 18.07 -10.89
C ASN A 884 -1.95 18.18 -12.39
N GLY A 885 -2.66 17.21 -12.94
CA GLY A 885 -3.21 17.34 -14.30
C GLY A 885 -4.10 18.59 -14.39
N THR A 886 -3.94 19.34 -15.45
CA THR A 886 -4.63 20.64 -15.62
C THR A 886 -5.53 20.67 -16.84
N GLU A 887 -5.76 19.52 -17.48
CA GLU A 887 -6.47 19.45 -18.78
C GLU A 887 -5.86 20.41 -19.83
N GLY A 888 -4.55 20.65 -19.76
CA GLY A 888 -3.82 21.59 -20.62
C GLY A 888 -3.99 23.06 -20.25
N GLN A 889 -4.75 23.40 -19.22
CA GLN A 889 -4.87 24.77 -18.72
C GLN A 889 -3.59 25.19 -17.99
N THR A 890 -3.20 26.45 -18.17
CA THR A 890 -2.01 27.01 -17.52
C THR A 890 -2.32 27.35 -16.06
N MET A 891 -1.55 26.80 -15.15
CA MET A 891 -1.59 27.08 -13.72
C MET A 891 -0.32 27.78 -13.27
N GLU A 892 -0.41 28.56 -12.19
CA GLU A 892 0.75 29.15 -11.52
C GLU A 892 1.11 28.37 -10.25
N ARG A 893 2.42 28.21 -10.03
CA ARG A 893 3.00 27.80 -8.74
C ARG A 893 4.11 28.76 -8.38
N VAL A 894 4.24 29.06 -7.09
CA VAL A 894 5.17 30.06 -6.58
C VAL A 894 6.07 29.44 -5.51
N VAL A 895 7.37 29.71 -5.64
CA VAL A 895 8.38 29.36 -4.63
C VAL A 895 9.01 30.63 -4.10
N THR A 896 9.02 30.81 -2.79
CA THR A 896 9.68 31.95 -2.15
C THR A 896 11.18 31.70 -2.03
N LEU A 897 11.99 32.67 -2.54
CA LEU A 897 13.45 32.63 -2.46
C LEU A 897 13.95 33.77 -1.58
N PRO A 898 14.42 33.47 -0.35
CA PRO A 898 15.01 34.51 0.50
C PRO A 898 16.48 34.77 0.12
N ILE A 899 16.76 35.83 -0.59
CA ILE A 899 18.11 36.24 -0.95
C ILE A 899 18.69 37.06 0.18
N ARG A 900 19.57 36.46 0.99
CA ARG A 900 20.16 37.09 2.18
C ARG A 900 21.47 37.83 1.90
N GLN A 901 22.11 37.51 0.78
CA GLN A 901 23.37 38.12 0.33
C GLN A 901 23.24 38.36 -1.18
N ASP A 902 23.66 39.48 -1.67
CA ASP A 902 23.84 39.76 -3.08
C ASP A 902 24.93 38.89 -3.71
N GLY A 903 25.05 38.97 -5.04
CA GLY A 903 26.03 38.21 -5.78
C GLY A 903 25.49 36.92 -6.38
N GLU A 904 26.40 36.06 -6.77
CA GLU A 904 26.11 34.83 -7.53
C GLU A 904 25.46 33.76 -6.68
N LYS A 905 24.40 33.14 -7.22
CA LYS A 905 23.67 32.00 -6.63
C LYS A 905 23.41 30.96 -7.72
N TYR A 906 23.46 29.71 -7.31
CA TYR A 906 23.10 28.58 -8.16
C TYR A 906 21.70 28.11 -7.79
N MET A 907 20.74 28.38 -8.67
CA MET A 907 19.36 27.87 -8.55
C MET A 907 19.25 26.60 -9.37
N LYS A 908 18.98 25.47 -8.71
CA LYS A 908 18.75 24.18 -9.35
C LYS A 908 17.29 23.80 -9.25
N LEU A 909 16.73 23.34 -10.37
CA LEU A 909 15.42 22.70 -10.44
C LEU A 909 15.63 21.21 -10.63
N TYR A 910 14.87 20.41 -9.91
CA TYR A 910 14.82 18.95 -10.08
C TYR A 910 13.38 18.55 -10.36
N PHE A 911 13.16 17.76 -11.42
CA PHE A 911 11.86 17.26 -11.84
C PHE A 911 11.68 15.81 -11.37
N GLY A 912 10.81 15.58 -10.40
CA GLY A 912 10.58 14.26 -9.83
C GLY A 912 9.73 13.37 -10.72
N GLU A 913 8.94 13.95 -11.65
CA GLU A 913 8.10 13.20 -12.59
C GLU A 913 7.97 13.94 -13.93
N SER A 914 7.70 13.18 -15.02
CA SER A 914 7.45 13.69 -16.36
C SER A 914 6.02 14.20 -16.53
N GLY A 915 5.76 15.02 -17.54
CA GLY A 915 4.41 15.45 -17.92
C GLY A 915 4.12 16.95 -17.68
N ILE A 916 5.13 17.71 -17.26
CA ILE A 916 5.03 19.16 -17.11
C ILE A 916 5.39 19.84 -18.44
N ASP A 917 4.48 20.70 -18.93
CA ASP A 917 4.75 21.65 -20.01
C ASP A 917 4.99 23.02 -19.38
N MET A 918 6.27 23.43 -19.30
CA MET A 918 6.70 24.70 -18.73
C MET A 918 6.48 25.83 -19.74
N ARG A 919 5.47 26.64 -19.51
CA ARG A 919 5.09 27.79 -20.39
C ARG A 919 5.91 29.04 -20.16
N ARG A 920 6.15 29.39 -18.88
CA ARG A 920 6.94 30.57 -18.48
C ARG A 920 7.49 30.34 -17.09
N MET A 921 8.70 30.81 -16.83
CA MET A 921 9.32 30.84 -15.53
C MET A 921 9.98 32.20 -15.33
N PHE A 922 9.74 32.86 -14.19
CA PHE A 922 10.27 34.17 -13.93
C PHE A 922 10.48 34.43 -12.43
N LEU A 923 11.39 35.34 -12.14
CA LEU A 923 11.60 35.85 -10.79
C LEU A 923 10.84 37.16 -10.61
N ARG A 924 10.29 37.39 -9.42
CA ARG A 924 9.61 38.61 -9.03
C ARG A 924 10.13 39.06 -7.68
N TYR A 925 10.61 40.30 -7.58
CA TYR A 925 11.02 40.86 -6.30
C TYR A 925 9.80 41.39 -5.54
N VAL A 926 9.57 40.85 -4.31
CA VAL A 926 8.39 41.15 -3.51
C VAL A 926 8.68 41.99 -2.25
N GLY A 927 9.93 42.43 -2.07
CA GLY A 927 10.27 43.36 -0.99
C GLY A 927 11.46 42.95 -0.14
N LYS A 928 11.61 43.59 1.01
CA LYS A 928 12.67 43.26 1.97
C LYS A 928 12.30 41.96 2.71
N ASN A 929 13.33 41.23 3.11
CA ASN A 929 13.14 40.12 4.07
C ASN A 929 12.72 40.74 5.41
N ASP A 930 11.60 40.31 5.96
CA ASP A 930 11.23 40.60 7.35
C ASP A 930 12.07 39.75 8.27
N ILE A 931 13.08 40.40 8.87
CA ILE A 931 14.07 39.70 9.74
C ILE A 931 13.45 39.14 11.01
N GLU A 932 12.28 39.61 11.44
CA GLU A 932 11.59 39.12 12.65
C GLU A 932 10.92 37.79 12.52
N SER A 933 10.52 37.34 11.29
CA SER A 933 9.91 36.04 11.05
C SER A 933 10.93 34.87 11.07
N PHE A 934 12.22 35.15 10.97
CA PHE A 934 13.30 34.14 10.86
C PHE A 934 14.06 33.89 12.18
N ARG A 935 13.67 34.54 13.27
CA ARG A 935 14.30 34.29 14.59
C ARG A 935 13.67 33.18 15.39
N ASN A 936 12.60 32.59 14.89
CA ASN A 936 11.85 31.47 15.52
C ASN A 936 11.84 30.18 14.67
N GLU A 937 12.75 30.01 13.72
CA GLU A 937 13.00 28.74 13.02
C GLU A 937 14.27 28.07 13.55
#